data_60b70022d6928f3e52c2f02b1b312f32
#
_entry.id   60b70022d6928f3e52c2f02b1b312f32
#
_cell.length_a   1.000
_cell.length_b   1.000
_cell.length_c   1.000
_cell.angle_alpha   90.00
_cell.angle_beta   90.00
_cell.angle_gamma   90.00
#
_symmetry.space_group_name_H-M   'P 1'
#
loop_
_entity.id
_entity.type
_entity.pdbx_description
1 polymer ?
#
loop_
_entity_poly.entity_id
_entity_poly.type
_entity_poly.pdbx_seq_one_letter_code
_entity_poly.pdbx_strand_id
1 'polypeptide(L)'
;MKKNIYKLLSLPALLLAPGLLAAGNPAQQSAADTTGYRDIYPDTWVATDAVGRTMPSYEEVGAVKNDQRRIVGIFYITWHTQGLAGLKSPYTADVTKILEKDPNARLQADNPLWTEGSYHYAEPEMGYFLSQDEWVIRKDISMLADAGVDVMIMDVTNAVRYWDEWDVIFKTMEKMKAEGNKVPKFCFWAFNGPVITVVQDLYERIYEKNQYPDLWFYWDGKPLLLYNGTPKYDANGQDTPHPNLHYDEDAVTNKNNPHYGDPYYTAKYYTDYSDDVKNFFTLRTMWWGYYEWANERFIGTEDNWSFGYNMADPRIKDMKPEELLSTHKGKREQAAVTPAQHPVTMIEGERIGVGKSWSKKYGEPELDEHDMPKSAYVPWLGKTVKDPVNYGIYFQERWEDALQANPEFLYINDWNEWTAGKYHPGKGKTTVWLNRDSPFFFVDQYNMEFNRGIQPMKGGYTDNYYMQMAQNIRRYKGIRPIPELTGYVKTKIDGRFDDWAGATTEYRDTKGDVFHRDAKGYAGIHYVNNSGRNDIITAKVAVDKKQVAFYAETADALTPCTDNNWMLLLIDADNDPSTGWYGYDYLINKRIKNDQTTTLMRYDSAKGDWTEVADLPMRYAGNQLEVSVPRELLGLGGDHFVFDFKWSDNPTDLNDPISLCLNGDTAPNRRFNYRCIWSR
;
A
#
# COMPACT_ATOMS: atom_id res chain seq x y z
N MET A 1 -8.85 73.12 -7.60
CA MET A 1 -9.91 73.65 -6.74
C MET A 1 -10.40 72.56 -5.84
N LYS A 2 -10.38 72.87 -4.52
CA LYS A 2 -11.08 72.23 -3.38
C LYS A 2 -10.78 70.74 -3.14
N LYS A 3 -9.94 70.31 -2.19
CA LYS A 3 -9.99 70.35 -0.71
C LYS A 3 -11.25 69.69 -0.14
N ASN A 4 -11.10 68.59 0.62
CA ASN A 4 -11.25 68.48 2.08
C ASN A 4 -11.61 67.02 2.42
N ILE A 5 -11.39 66.41 3.55
CA ILE A 5 -10.70 66.61 4.86
C ILE A 5 -10.85 65.26 5.60
N TYR A 6 -9.79 64.87 6.24
CA TYR A 6 -9.75 63.71 7.17
C TYR A 6 -10.52 64.02 8.46
N LYS A 7 -11.22 63.02 9.02
CA LYS A 7 -11.51 62.99 10.47
C LYS A 7 -11.08 61.64 11.05
N LEU A 8 -10.07 61.70 11.89
CA LEU A 8 -9.72 60.72 12.90
C LEU A 8 -10.83 60.65 13.96
N LEU A 9 -11.17 59.43 14.38
CA LEU A 9 -11.84 59.15 15.64
C LEU A 9 -11.05 58.09 16.40
N SER A 10 -10.47 58.51 17.52
CA SER A 10 -9.77 57.73 18.52
C SER A 10 -10.77 56.92 19.36
N LEU A 11 -10.51 55.63 19.58
CA LEU A 11 -11.14 54.80 20.63
C LEU A 11 -10.13 54.48 21.74
N PRO A 12 -10.57 54.43 23.00
CA PRO A 12 -9.69 54.22 24.13
C PRO A 12 -9.31 52.75 24.34
N ALA A 13 -8.09 52.55 24.78
CA ALA A 13 -7.58 51.26 25.22
C ALA A 13 -8.23 50.79 26.52
N LEU A 14 -8.85 49.62 26.54
CA LEU A 14 -9.26 48.92 27.74
C LEU A 14 -8.17 47.92 28.13
N LEU A 15 -7.51 48.14 29.23
CA LEU A 15 -6.61 47.18 29.90
C LEU A 15 -7.47 46.08 30.53
N LEU A 16 -7.31 44.85 30.06
CA LEU A 16 -7.80 43.64 30.72
C LEU A 16 -6.62 42.84 31.26
N ALA A 17 -6.71 42.51 32.55
CA ALA A 17 -5.79 41.70 33.31
C ALA A 17 -5.68 40.27 32.79
N PRO A 18 -4.53 39.56 32.99
CA PRO A 18 -4.39 38.18 32.55
C PRO A 18 -5.14 37.24 33.52
N GLY A 19 -6.26 36.70 33.07
CA GLY A 19 -6.90 35.56 33.70
C GLY A 19 -6.16 34.28 33.26
N LEU A 20 -5.70 33.49 34.23
CA LEU A 20 -5.24 32.12 34.01
C LEU A 20 -6.35 31.31 33.32
N LEU A 21 -6.23 31.03 32.05
CA LEU A 21 -7.02 30.02 31.37
C LEU A 21 -6.30 28.68 31.57
N ALA A 22 -6.97 27.81 32.31
CA ALA A 22 -6.63 26.39 32.36
C ALA A 22 -6.58 25.86 30.91
N ALA A 23 -5.51 25.13 30.57
CA ALA A 23 -5.39 24.43 29.32
C ALA A 23 -6.43 23.31 29.27
N GLY A 24 -7.60 23.62 28.69
CA GLY A 24 -8.55 22.62 28.26
C GLY A 24 -7.96 21.91 27.03
N ASN A 25 -7.96 20.58 27.05
CA ASN A 25 -7.66 19.77 25.90
C ASN A 25 -8.46 20.26 24.69
N PRO A 26 -7.86 20.39 23.50
CA PRO A 26 -8.63 20.68 22.31
C PRO A 26 -9.49 19.45 21.99
N ALA A 27 -10.77 19.51 22.37
CA ALA A 27 -11.76 18.64 21.78
C ALA A 27 -11.61 18.75 20.25
N GLN A 28 -11.52 17.60 19.56
CA GLN A 28 -11.64 17.57 18.11
C GLN A 28 -13.00 18.17 17.70
N GLN A 29 -13.05 19.50 17.57
CA GLN A 29 -14.09 20.12 16.76
C GLN A 29 -13.83 19.64 15.33
N SER A 30 -14.86 19.14 14.65
CA SER A 30 -14.86 18.92 13.22
C SER A 30 -14.45 20.24 12.54
N ALA A 31 -13.15 20.45 12.36
CA ALA A 31 -12.66 21.44 11.44
C ALA A 31 -13.27 21.08 10.08
N ALA A 32 -13.97 22.00 9.44
CA ALA A 32 -14.43 21.82 8.08
C ALA A 32 -13.23 21.31 7.28
N ASP A 33 -13.40 20.12 6.70
CA ASP A 33 -12.30 19.39 6.05
C ASP A 33 -11.77 20.21 4.89
N THR A 34 -10.66 20.90 5.10
CA THR A 34 -10.00 21.76 4.10
C THR A 34 -9.24 20.95 3.05
N THR A 35 -9.16 19.62 3.21
CA THR A 35 -8.41 18.72 2.33
C THR A 35 -9.22 18.26 1.12
N GLY A 36 -10.55 18.43 1.13
CA GLY A 36 -11.45 17.98 0.05
C GLY A 36 -11.81 16.50 0.12
N TYR A 37 -11.43 15.78 1.20
CA TYR A 37 -11.85 14.41 1.48
C TYR A 37 -12.19 14.26 2.97
N ARG A 38 -12.95 13.23 3.29
CA ARG A 38 -13.27 12.86 4.68
C ARG A 38 -12.07 12.11 5.27
N ASP A 39 -11.38 12.72 6.22
CA ASP A 39 -10.24 12.08 6.91
C ASP A 39 -10.74 10.96 7.82
N ILE A 40 -10.20 9.75 7.65
CA ILE A 40 -10.53 8.57 8.44
C ILE A 40 -9.48 8.27 9.52
N TYR A 41 -8.46 9.12 9.63
CA TYR A 41 -7.39 9.06 10.64
C TYR A 41 -6.63 7.72 10.68
N PRO A 42 -6.17 7.17 9.54
CA PRO A 42 -5.59 5.84 9.51
C PRO A 42 -4.26 5.74 10.28
N ASP A 43 -3.56 6.84 10.48
CA ASP A 43 -2.33 6.91 11.28
C ASP A 43 -2.57 6.69 12.79
N THR A 44 -3.82 6.78 13.26
CA THR A 44 -4.22 6.49 14.66
C THR A 44 -4.65 5.04 14.89
N TRP A 45 -4.80 4.24 13.81
CA TRP A 45 -5.21 2.84 13.93
C TRP A 45 -4.07 1.98 14.46
N VAL A 46 -4.39 0.99 15.26
CA VAL A 46 -3.43 0.03 15.80
C VAL A 46 -3.53 -1.31 15.09
N ALA A 47 -2.46 -2.06 15.07
CA ALA A 47 -2.44 -3.41 14.50
C ALA A 47 -1.19 -4.17 14.93
N THR A 48 -1.29 -5.50 14.90
CA THR A 48 -0.16 -6.43 14.99
C THR A 48 -0.16 -7.32 13.75
N ASP A 49 0.97 -7.47 13.07
CA ASP A 49 1.08 -8.34 11.91
C ASP A 49 1.28 -9.82 12.28
N ALA A 50 1.35 -10.70 11.27
CA ALA A 50 1.46 -12.14 11.49
C ALA A 50 2.80 -12.58 12.10
N VAL A 51 3.82 -11.72 12.13
CA VAL A 51 5.13 -12.00 12.77
C VAL A 51 5.32 -11.25 14.10
N GLY A 52 4.25 -10.63 14.62
CA GLY A 52 4.22 -9.97 15.93
C GLY A 52 4.78 -8.54 15.94
N ARG A 53 4.93 -7.87 14.78
CA ARG A 53 5.28 -6.44 14.73
C ARG A 53 4.03 -5.59 14.93
N THR A 54 4.12 -4.62 15.84
CA THR A 54 3.04 -3.67 16.14
C THR A 54 3.22 -2.37 15.37
N MET A 55 2.13 -1.70 15.05
CA MET A 55 2.19 -0.31 14.58
C MET A 55 2.83 0.56 15.66
N PRO A 56 3.72 1.51 15.28
CA PRO A 56 4.39 2.35 16.26
C PRO A 56 3.42 3.30 16.94
N SER A 57 3.61 3.51 18.22
CA SER A 57 2.83 4.45 19.03
C SER A 57 3.26 5.90 18.81
N TYR A 58 2.41 6.84 19.25
CA TYR A 58 2.75 8.27 19.21
C TYR A 58 4.01 8.61 20.03
N GLU A 59 4.23 7.92 21.16
CA GLU A 59 5.40 8.09 22.01
C GLU A 59 6.69 7.62 21.32
N GLU A 60 6.60 6.64 20.41
CA GLU A 60 7.75 6.11 19.68
C GLU A 60 8.14 6.99 18.50
N VAL A 61 7.18 7.49 17.73
CA VAL A 61 7.47 8.18 16.46
C VAL A 61 7.23 9.70 16.50
N GLY A 62 6.49 10.18 17.49
CA GLY A 62 6.16 11.59 17.68
C GLY A 62 5.09 12.12 16.72
N ALA A 63 4.80 13.40 16.86
CA ALA A 63 3.81 14.12 16.07
C ALA A 63 4.15 14.12 14.57
N VAL A 64 3.12 14.36 13.74
CA VAL A 64 3.29 14.58 12.31
C VAL A 64 4.38 15.63 12.07
N LYS A 65 5.40 15.25 11.31
CA LYS A 65 6.61 16.04 11.08
C LYS A 65 6.36 17.03 9.93
N ASN A 66 6.61 18.30 10.20
CA ASN A 66 6.41 19.42 9.26
C ASN A 66 7.71 20.21 9.01
N ASP A 67 8.85 19.66 9.36
CA ASP A 67 10.17 20.27 9.22
C ASP A 67 10.63 20.35 7.76
N GLN A 68 10.13 19.44 6.91
CA GLN A 68 10.34 19.39 5.47
C GLN A 68 9.18 18.66 4.79
N ARG A 69 9.19 18.61 3.45
CA ARG A 69 8.30 17.72 2.70
C ARG A 69 8.60 16.26 3.06
N ARG A 70 7.57 15.44 3.21
CA ARG A 70 7.70 14.01 3.50
C ARG A 70 6.73 13.23 2.64
N ILE A 71 7.14 13.04 1.40
CA ILE A 71 6.34 12.37 0.37
C ILE A 71 6.76 10.93 0.24
N VAL A 72 5.79 10.04 0.09
CA VAL A 72 6.00 8.63 -0.17
C VAL A 72 5.37 8.27 -1.51
N GLY A 73 6.20 7.87 -2.46
CA GLY A 73 5.77 7.35 -3.75
C GLY A 73 6.03 5.84 -3.85
N ILE A 74 5.14 5.12 -4.53
CA ILE A 74 5.27 3.69 -4.76
C ILE A 74 5.15 3.35 -6.24
N PHE A 75 6.02 2.48 -6.73
CA PHE A 75 5.98 1.97 -8.09
C PHE A 75 4.79 1.04 -8.28
N TYR A 76 3.98 1.30 -9.31
CA TYR A 76 2.73 0.60 -9.57
C TYR A 76 2.70 0.04 -10.98
N ILE A 77 2.58 -1.27 -11.08
CA ILE A 77 2.61 -2.02 -12.33
C ILE A 77 1.22 -2.21 -12.91
N THR A 78 1.08 -2.02 -14.24
CA THR A 78 -0.19 -2.12 -14.96
C THR A 78 -0.17 -3.13 -16.10
N TRP A 79 0.85 -3.96 -16.19
CA TRP A 79 0.98 -4.96 -17.25
C TRP A 79 0.28 -6.31 -16.98
N HIS A 80 -0.57 -6.39 -15.94
CA HIS A 80 -1.40 -7.58 -15.73
C HIS A 80 -2.53 -7.62 -16.75
N THR A 81 -2.17 -7.95 -17.99
CA THR A 81 -3.08 -8.04 -19.14
C THR A 81 -2.99 -9.42 -19.75
N GLN A 82 -4.08 -9.95 -20.30
CA GLN A 82 -4.06 -11.26 -20.96
C GLN A 82 -3.17 -11.26 -22.21
N GLY A 83 -3.06 -10.14 -22.89
CA GLY A 83 -2.26 -10.02 -24.12
C GLY A 83 -0.75 -10.12 -23.89
N LEU A 84 -0.24 -9.64 -22.76
CA LEU A 84 1.17 -9.73 -22.41
C LEU A 84 1.59 -11.13 -21.98
N ALA A 85 0.73 -11.83 -21.27
CA ALA A 85 1.11 -13.08 -20.65
C ALA A 85 1.09 -14.26 -21.63
N GLY A 86 0.25 -14.23 -22.68
CA GLY A 86 0.00 -15.43 -23.51
C GLY A 86 -0.46 -16.63 -22.70
N LEU A 87 -0.89 -16.40 -21.45
CA LEU A 87 -1.13 -17.40 -20.44
C LEU A 87 -2.32 -18.27 -20.79
N LYS A 88 -2.15 -19.57 -20.69
CA LYS A 88 -3.22 -20.57 -20.83
C LYS A 88 -3.89 -20.86 -19.51
N SER A 89 -3.16 -20.76 -18.41
CA SER A 89 -3.66 -20.95 -17.06
C SER A 89 -2.71 -20.28 -16.06
N PRO A 90 -3.19 -19.44 -15.12
CA PRO A 90 -2.35 -18.85 -14.10
C PRO A 90 -1.75 -19.90 -13.15
N TYR A 91 -2.43 -21.01 -12.92
CA TYR A 91 -1.94 -22.07 -12.03
C TYR A 91 -0.75 -22.83 -12.58
N THR A 92 -0.56 -22.87 -13.90
CA THR A 92 0.60 -23.47 -14.56
C THR A 92 1.73 -22.49 -14.81
N ALA A 93 1.49 -21.21 -14.57
CA ALA A 93 2.44 -20.12 -14.74
C ALA A 93 2.73 -19.43 -13.39
N ASP A 94 2.78 -20.19 -12.30
CA ASP A 94 3.13 -19.75 -10.95
C ASP A 94 4.37 -20.51 -10.49
N VAL A 95 5.48 -19.80 -10.29
CA VAL A 95 6.78 -20.39 -9.97
C VAL A 95 6.73 -21.16 -8.64
N THR A 96 6.07 -20.60 -7.63
CA THR A 96 5.93 -21.28 -6.32
C THR A 96 5.26 -22.64 -6.49
N LYS A 97 4.12 -22.70 -7.22
CA LYS A 97 3.39 -23.96 -7.47
C LYS A 97 4.17 -24.94 -8.37
N ILE A 98 4.95 -24.42 -9.32
CA ILE A 98 5.84 -25.24 -10.15
C ILE A 98 6.91 -25.92 -9.29
N LEU A 99 7.58 -25.16 -8.43
CA LEU A 99 8.65 -25.67 -7.57
C LEU A 99 8.11 -26.60 -6.46
N GLU A 100 6.93 -26.34 -5.92
CA GLU A 100 6.24 -27.26 -5.00
C GLU A 100 5.96 -28.62 -5.65
N LYS A 101 5.63 -28.62 -6.95
CA LYS A 101 5.34 -29.83 -7.71
C LYS A 101 6.58 -30.61 -8.12
N ASP A 102 7.63 -29.90 -8.56
CA ASP A 102 8.92 -30.48 -8.93
C ASP A 102 10.05 -29.46 -8.65
N PRO A 103 10.76 -29.60 -7.53
CA PRO A 103 11.88 -28.73 -7.19
C PRO A 103 13.02 -28.76 -8.22
N ASN A 104 13.15 -29.86 -8.99
CA ASN A 104 14.20 -29.97 -10.02
C ASN A 104 13.92 -29.08 -11.24
N ALA A 105 12.70 -28.59 -11.40
CA ALA A 105 12.36 -27.63 -12.46
C ALA A 105 13.30 -26.40 -12.44
N ARG A 106 13.78 -25.99 -11.27
CA ARG A 106 14.74 -24.86 -11.12
C ARG A 106 16.11 -25.10 -11.81
N LEU A 107 16.43 -26.33 -12.17
CA LEU A 107 17.68 -26.70 -12.81
C LEU A 107 17.51 -27.12 -14.27
N GLN A 108 16.28 -27.20 -14.79
CA GLN A 108 15.93 -27.79 -16.06
C GLN A 108 15.16 -26.81 -16.93
N ALA A 109 15.79 -26.24 -17.95
CA ALA A 109 15.12 -25.28 -18.84
C ALA A 109 13.96 -25.88 -19.64
N ASP A 110 14.03 -27.18 -19.93
CA ASP A 110 13.09 -27.98 -20.72
C ASP A 110 12.13 -28.80 -19.85
N ASN A 111 12.06 -28.55 -18.54
CA ASN A 111 11.11 -29.19 -17.67
C ASN A 111 9.68 -28.91 -18.17
N PRO A 112 8.82 -29.93 -18.30
CA PRO A 112 7.47 -29.78 -18.89
C PRO A 112 6.54 -28.89 -18.09
N LEU A 113 6.88 -28.50 -16.87
CA LEU A 113 6.13 -27.54 -16.08
C LEU A 113 6.36 -26.08 -16.53
N TRP A 114 7.46 -25.79 -17.22
CA TRP A 114 7.70 -24.49 -17.85
C TRP A 114 6.95 -24.40 -19.18
N THR A 115 5.68 -23.99 -19.12
CA THR A 115 4.79 -23.96 -20.29
C THR A 115 4.57 -22.57 -20.88
N GLU A 116 4.98 -21.53 -20.16
CA GLU A 116 4.70 -20.14 -20.51
C GLU A 116 6.00 -19.33 -20.68
N GLY A 117 5.87 -18.13 -21.21
CA GLY A 117 6.99 -17.16 -21.31
C GLY A 117 7.07 -16.22 -20.10
N SER A 118 5.95 -15.99 -19.44
CA SER A 118 5.83 -15.13 -18.24
C SER A 118 5.15 -15.89 -17.11
N TYR A 119 5.61 -15.65 -15.89
CA TYR A 119 5.19 -16.41 -14.71
C TYR A 119 4.90 -15.48 -13.55
N HIS A 120 3.84 -15.78 -12.78
CA HIS A 120 3.67 -15.21 -11.44
C HIS A 120 4.71 -15.81 -10.49
N TYR A 121 5.23 -15.01 -9.58
CA TYR A 121 6.11 -15.55 -8.53
C TYR A 121 5.32 -16.31 -7.45
N ALA A 122 4.05 -15.93 -7.21
CA ALA A 122 3.09 -16.57 -6.30
C ALA A 122 1.67 -16.07 -6.60
N GLU A 123 0.66 -16.61 -5.90
CA GLU A 123 -0.74 -16.17 -6.02
C GLU A 123 -0.99 -14.89 -5.20
N PRO A 124 -1.45 -13.78 -5.82
CA PRO A 124 -1.91 -12.61 -5.09
C PRO A 124 -3.06 -12.94 -4.14
N GLU A 125 -3.18 -12.23 -3.00
CA GLU A 125 -4.31 -12.40 -2.08
C GLU A 125 -5.66 -12.24 -2.80
N MET A 126 -5.73 -11.31 -3.74
CA MET A 126 -6.91 -11.01 -4.55
C MET A 126 -7.05 -11.88 -5.81
N GLY A 127 -6.27 -12.99 -5.88
CA GLY A 127 -6.22 -13.90 -7.03
C GLY A 127 -5.41 -13.33 -8.20
N TYR A 128 -5.35 -14.09 -9.30
CA TYR A 128 -4.62 -13.70 -10.52
C TYR A 128 -5.43 -12.69 -11.32
N PHE A 129 -5.50 -11.47 -10.84
CA PHE A 129 -6.32 -10.38 -11.39
C PHE A 129 -5.71 -9.77 -12.66
N LEU A 130 -6.52 -9.01 -13.37
CA LEU A 130 -6.07 -8.11 -14.43
C LEU A 130 -6.10 -6.66 -13.96
N SER A 131 -5.25 -5.81 -14.55
CA SER A 131 -5.11 -4.39 -14.15
C SER A 131 -6.38 -3.55 -14.34
N GLN A 132 -7.41 -4.08 -15.02
CA GLN A 132 -8.72 -3.44 -15.20
C GLN A 132 -9.77 -3.88 -14.16
N ASP A 133 -9.40 -4.70 -13.17
CA ASP A 133 -10.32 -5.15 -12.12
C ASP A 133 -10.58 -4.00 -11.13
N GLU A 134 -11.71 -3.30 -11.25
CA GLU A 134 -12.04 -2.13 -10.41
C GLU A 134 -12.09 -2.48 -8.92
N TRP A 135 -12.48 -3.70 -8.56
CA TRP A 135 -12.48 -4.13 -7.16
C TRP A 135 -11.05 -4.19 -6.58
N VAL A 136 -10.11 -4.73 -7.35
CA VAL A 136 -8.69 -4.76 -6.96
C VAL A 136 -8.11 -3.35 -6.89
N ILE A 137 -8.39 -2.51 -7.89
CA ILE A 137 -7.94 -1.11 -7.92
C ILE A 137 -8.43 -0.35 -6.68
N ARG A 138 -9.70 -0.50 -6.29
CA ARG A 138 -10.26 0.13 -5.09
C ARG A 138 -9.55 -0.34 -3.81
N LYS A 139 -9.32 -1.64 -3.67
CA LYS A 139 -8.59 -2.21 -2.52
C LYS A 139 -7.14 -1.71 -2.48
N ASP A 140 -6.45 -1.65 -3.62
CA ASP A 140 -5.08 -1.11 -3.71
C ASP A 140 -5.03 0.36 -3.28
N ILE A 141 -5.90 1.20 -3.84
CA ILE A 141 -5.96 2.64 -3.52
C ILE A 141 -6.23 2.85 -2.03
N SER A 142 -7.19 2.13 -1.44
CA SER A 142 -7.50 2.22 -0.01
C SER A 142 -6.28 1.80 0.84
N MET A 143 -5.68 0.64 0.55
CA MET A 143 -4.48 0.18 1.28
C MET A 143 -3.32 1.17 1.20
N LEU A 144 -3.07 1.74 0.02
CA LEU A 144 -1.99 2.71 -0.18
C LEU A 144 -2.28 4.02 0.58
N ALA A 145 -3.51 4.52 0.52
CA ALA A 145 -3.92 5.72 1.24
C ALA A 145 -3.85 5.53 2.76
N ASP A 146 -4.31 4.38 3.27
CA ASP A 146 -4.30 4.03 4.70
C ASP A 146 -2.87 3.87 5.25
N ALA A 147 -1.96 3.32 4.44
CA ALA A 147 -0.54 3.25 4.78
C ALA A 147 0.16 4.62 4.77
N GLY A 148 -0.44 5.63 4.13
CA GLY A 148 0.12 6.98 4.01
C GLY A 148 0.96 7.18 2.76
N VAL A 149 0.75 6.42 1.69
CA VAL A 149 1.34 6.65 0.37
C VAL A 149 0.67 7.87 -0.29
N ASP A 150 1.47 8.74 -0.88
CA ASP A 150 1.01 9.98 -1.50
C ASP A 150 0.93 9.89 -3.02
N VAL A 151 1.79 9.04 -3.64
CA VAL A 151 1.98 8.99 -5.09
C VAL A 151 2.07 7.55 -5.60
N MET A 152 1.23 7.22 -6.57
CA MET A 152 1.39 6.03 -7.41
C MET A 152 2.24 6.41 -8.63
N ILE A 153 3.36 5.73 -8.80
CA ILE A 153 4.29 5.96 -9.91
C ILE A 153 4.02 4.89 -10.96
N MET A 154 3.33 5.30 -12.04
CA MET A 154 2.86 4.40 -13.09
C MET A 154 4.02 3.94 -13.97
N ASP A 155 4.13 2.63 -14.17
CA ASP A 155 5.18 2.04 -14.99
C ASP A 155 4.98 2.28 -16.50
N VAL A 156 5.98 2.88 -17.13
CA VAL A 156 6.17 2.94 -18.59
C VAL A 156 7.63 2.68 -18.95
N THR A 157 8.34 1.96 -18.11
CA THR A 157 9.80 1.78 -18.25
C THR A 157 10.20 0.97 -19.48
N ASN A 158 9.31 0.12 -19.99
CA ASN A 158 9.51 -0.70 -21.18
C ASN A 158 8.84 -0.14 -22.44
N ALA A 159 8.51 1.16 -22.43
CA ALA A 159 7.88 1.88 -23.53
C ALA A 159 6.46 1.39 -23.93
N VAL A 160 5.86 0.52 -23.15
CA VAL A 160 4.46 0.09 -23.35
C VAL A 160 3.53 1.07 -22.65
N ARG A 161 2.51 1.51 -23.36
CA ARG A 161 1.47 2.44 -22.87
C ARG A 161 0.19 1.68 -22.64
N TYR A 162 -0.21 1.56 -21.38
CA TYR A 162 -1.40 0.82 -20.93
C TYR A 162 -2.61 1.78 -20.82
N TRP A 163 -3.01 2.38 -21.97
CA TRP A 163 -4.06 3.43 -22.01
C TRP A 163 -5.38 2.99 -21.41
N ASP A 164 -5.82 1.79 -21.73
CA ASP A 164 -7.10 1.25 -21.27
C ASP A 164 -7.07 0.93 -19.76
N GLU A 165 -5.95 0.41 -19.27
CA GLU A 165 -5.73 0.11 -17.87
C GLU A 165 -5.66 1.41 -17.05
N TRP A 166 -4.90 2.39 -17.50
CA TRP A 166 -4.79 3.68 -16.83
C TRP A 166 -6.12 4.44 -16.79
N ASP A 167 -6.91 4.38 -17.87
CA ASP A 167 -8.23 4.99 -17.90
C ASP A 167 -9.16 4.42 -16.84
N VAL A 168 -9.17 3.10 -16.62
CA VAL A 168 -9.94 2.45 -15.55
C VAL A 168 -9.41 2.87 -14.17
N ILE A 169 -8.09 2.88 -13.97
CA ILE A 169 -7.47 3.25 -12.69
C ILE A 169 -7.82 4.70 -12.33
N PHE A 170 -7.60 5.65 -13.25
CA PHE A 170 -7.83 7.07 -12.96
C PHE A 170 -9.31 7.40 -12.79
N LYS A 171 -10.21 6.78 -13.55
CA LYS A 171 -11.66 6.90 -13.33
C LYS A 171 -12.08 6.34 -11.98
N THR A 172 -11.48 5.23 -11.54
CA THR A 172 -11.73 4.65 -10.22
C THR A 172 -11.24 5.59 -9.11
N MET A 173 -10.06 6.19 -9.27
CA MET A 173 -9.55 7.21 -8.33
C MET A 173 -10.50 8.42 -8.24
N GLU A 174 -11.02 8.92 -9.37
CA GLU A 174 -12.01 10.01 -9.37
C GLU A 174 -13.32 9.62 -8.68
N LYS A 175 -13.82 8.39 -8.90
CA LYS A 175 -15.01 7.88 -8.20
C LYS A 175 -14.78 7.84 -6.69
N MET A 176 -13.68 7.24 -6.24
CA MET A 176 -13.35 7.16 -4.80
C MET A 176 -13.18 8.55 -4.17
N LYS A 177 -12.56 9.50 -4.89
CA LYS A 177 -12.47 10.90 -4.47
C LYS A 177 -13.86 11.55 -4.35
N ALA A 178 -14.75 11.31 -5.30
CA ALA A 178 -16.12 11.82 -5.28
C ALA A 178 -16.97 11.21 -4.14
N GLU A 179 -16.67 9.98 -3.73
CA GLU A 179 -17.23 9.31 -2.55
C GLU A 179 -16.71 9.95 -1.23
N GLY A 180 -15.70 10.82 -1.31
CA GLY A 180 -15.09 11.51 -0.17
C GLY A 180 -13.84 10.83 0.39
N ASN A 181 -13.28 9.86 -0.30
CA ASN A 181 -12.09 9.13 0.14
C ASN A 181 -10.80 9.85 -0.27
N LYS A 182 -9.76 9.70 0.54
CA LYS A 182 -8.40 10.05 0.16
C LYS A 182 -7.90 9.08 -0.91
N VAL A 183 -7.30 9.62 -1.97
CA VAL A 183 -6.63 8.84 -3.00
C VAL A 183 -5.21 9.37 -3.21
N PRO A 184 -4.21 8.52 -3.49
CA PRO A 184 -2.89 8.95 -3.89
C PRO A 184 -2.97 9.78 -5.19
N LYS A 185 -1.95 10.59 -5.46
CA LYS A 185 -1.76 11.22 -6.77
C LYS A 185 -1.03 10.25 -7.69
N PHE A 186 -0.86 10.61 -8.99
CA PHE A 186 -0.02 9.83 -9.87
C PHE A 186 1.04 10.66 -10.59
N CYS A 187 2.13 9.99 -10.97
CA CYS A 187 3.09 10.42 -11.99
C CYS A 187 3.54 9.19 -12.79
N PHE A 188 4.31 9.40 -13.85
CA PHE A 188 4.82 8.31 -14.68
C PHE A 188 6.35 8.20 -14.55
N TRP A 189 6.84 6.98 -14.78
CA TRP A 189 8.27 6.72 -14.99
C TRP A 189 8.51 6.03 -16.32
N ALA A 190 9.22 6.71 -17.24
CA ALA A 190 9.58 6.25 -18.57
C ALA A 190 11.12 6.14 -18.69
N PHE A 191 11.64 5.00 -19.13
CA PHE A 191 13.09 4.79 -19.14
C PHE A 191 13.66 4.16 -20.41
N ASN A 192 13.29 2.92 -20.77
CA ASN A 192 13.85 2.17 -21.87
C ASN A 192 13.09 2.38 -23.20
N GLY A 193 13.67 1.88 -24.29
CA GLY A 193 13.09 1.92 -25.64
C GLY A 193 12.98 3.35 -26.18
N PRO A 194 11.94 3.67 -26.96
CA PRO A 194 11.74 4.99 -27.56
C PRO A 194 11.20 6.00 -26.51
N VAL A 195 11.93 6.17 -25.40
CA VAL A 195 11.50 6.93 -24.22
C VAL A 195 11.05 8.35 -24.55
N ILE A 196 11.72 9.04 -25.48
CA ILE A 196 11.35 10.40 -25.88
C ILE A 196 9.95 10.43 -26.50
N THR A 197 9.64 9.46 -27.37
CA THR A 197 8.30 9.29 -27.96
C THR A 197 7.26 8.95 -26.89
N VAL A 198 7.59 8.06 -25.96
CA VAL A 198 6.70 7.71 -24.84
C VAL A 198 6.34 8.93 -24.01
N VAL A 199 7.32 9.73 -23.65
CA VAL A 199 7.10 10.96 -22.88
C VAL A 199 6.26 11.97 -23.66
N GLN A 200 6.49 12.10 -24.95
CA GLN A 200 5.68 12.97 -25.83
C GLN A 200 4.22 12.48 -25.90
N ASP A 201 4.00 11.17 -26.05
CA ASP A 201 2.66 10.58 -26.05
C ASP A 201 1.92 10.83 -24.72
N LEU A 202 2.61 10.67 -23.58
CA LEU A 202 2.02 10.97 -22.26
C LEU A 202 1.62 12.44 -22.15
N TYR A 203 2.50 13.36 -22.59
CA TYR A 203 2.21 14.77 -22.60
C TYR A 203 0.98 15.10 -23.44
N GLU A 204 0.96 14.69 -24.71
CA GLU A 204 -0.11 15.00 -25.66
C GLU A 204 -1.47 14.38 -25.33
N ARG A 205 -1.47 13.18 -24.74
CA ARG A 205 -2.72 12.45 -24.47
C ARG A 205 -3.33 12.72 -23.10
N ILE A 206 -2.52 12.98 -22.08
CA ILE A 206 -2.99 13.16 -20.70
C ILE A 206 -2.90 14.64 -20.31
N TYR A 207 -1.69 15.19 -20.35
CA TYR A 207 -1.41 16.48 -19.72
C TYR A 207 -1.86 17.68 -20.55
N GLU A 208 -1.53 17.72 -21.83
CA GLU A 208 -1.99 18.78 -22.74
C GLU A 208 -3.52 18.83 -22.85
N LYS A 209 -4.18 17.65 -22.82
CA LYS A 209 -5.64 17.53 -22.81
C LYS A 209 -6.27 17.76 -21.43
N ASN A 210 -5.47 18.06 -20.43
CA ASN A 210 -5.93 18.28 -19.05
C ASN A 210 -6.80 17.13 -18.52
N GLN A 211 -6.41 15.87 -18.79
CA GLN A 211 -7.12 14.70 -18.29
C GLN A 211 -6.72 14.43 -16.83
N TYR A 212 -7.68 14.28 -15.93
CA TYR A 212 -7.48 13.98 -14.51
C TYR A 212 -6.55 14.95 -13.77
N PRO A 213 -6.62 16.28 -13.96
CA PRO A 213 -5.64 17.25 -13.47
C PRO A 213 -5.54 17.25 -11.92
N ASP A 214 -6.63 16.94 -11.25
CA ASP A 214 -6.69 16.85 -9.78
C ASP A 214 -5.96 15.61 -9.23
N LEU A 215 -5.58 14.65 -10.06
CA LEU A 215 -4.85 13.45 -9.69
C LEU A 215 -3.35 13.55 -9.98
N TRP A 216 -2.89 14.58 -10.71
CA TRP A 216 -1.45 14.74 -11.00
C TRP A 216 -0.68 15.05 -9.72
N PHE A 217 0.48 14.42 -9.60
CA PHE A 217 1.41 14.77 -8.54
C PHE A 217 2.32 15.93 -8.98
N TYR A 218 2.37 16.97 -8.18
CA TYR A 218 3.18 18.16 -8.42
C TYR A 218 4.44 18.15 -7.55
N TRP A 219 5.58 18.42 -8.18
CA TRP A 219 6.86 18.61 -7.51
C TRP A 219 7.47 19.91 -7.98
N ASP A 220 7.91 20.78 -7.05
CA ASP A 220 8.45 22.11 -7.35
C ASP A 220 7.55 22.96 -8.27
N GLY A 221 6.24 22.86 -8.10
CA GLY A 221 5.24 23.68 -8.78
C GLY A 221 4.79 23.20 -10.17
N LYS A 222 5.33 22.09 -10.67
CA LYS A 222 4.94 21.47 -11.95
C LYS A 222 4.63 19.98 -11.74
N PRO A 223 3.85 19.33 -12.64
CA PRO A 223 3.68 17.89 -12.61
C PRO A 223 5.03 17.17 -12.68
N LEU A 224 5.21 16.14 -11.83
CA LEU A 224 6.44 15.35 -11.83
C LEU A 224 6.41 14.33 -12.98
N LEU A 225 7.54 14.22 -13.69
CA LEU A 225 7.80 13.13 -14.61
C LEU A 225 9.19 12.53 -14.31
N LEU A 226 9.20 11.23 -14.02
CA LEU A 226 10.43 10.46 -13.93
C LEU A 226 10.77 9.94 -15.32
N TYR A 227 12.01 10.16 -15.77
CA TYR A 227 12.37 9.91 -17.16
C TYR A 227 13.82 9.46 -17.30
N ASN A 228 14.22 9.07 -18.48
CA ASN A 228 15.62 8.89 -18.82
C ASN A 228 16.23 10.22 -19.26
N GLY A 229 16.99 10.86 -18.39
CA GLY A 229 17.69 12.13 -18.69
C GLY A 229 18.88 11.97 -19.64
N THR A 230 19.32 10.73 -19.89
CA THR A 230 20.41 10.36 -20.81
C THR A 230 19.95 9.22 -21.73
N PRO A 231 18.99 9.47 -22.64
CA PRO A 231 18.29 8.41 -23.39
C PRO A 231 19.18 7.60 -24.34
N LYS A 232 20.45 7.99 -24.51
CA LYS A 232 21.44 7.22 -25.27
C LYS A 232 21.94 5.96 -24.56
N TYR A 233 21.63 5.81 -23.25
CA TYR A 233 22.00 4.64 -22.49
C TYR A 233 20.83 3.71 -22.28
N ASP A 234 21.02 2.42 -22.49
CA ASP A 234 20.07 1.39 -22.12
C ASP A 234 20.17 1.01 -20.63
N ALA A 235 19.36 0.05 -20.19
CA ALA A 235 19.37 -0.43 -18.80
C ALA A 235 20.72 -1.06 -18.37
N ASN A 236 21.54 -1.49 -19.34
CA ASN A 236 22.86 -2.08 -19.12
C ASN A 236 23.98 -1.03 -19.19
N GLY A 237 23.66 0.25 -19.37
CA GLY A 237 24.64 1.33 -19.49
C GLY A 237 25.38 1.37 -20.81
N GLN A 238 24.93 0.63 -21.79
CA GLN A 238 25.48 0.63 -23.13
C GLN A 238 24.84 1.73 -23.98
N ASP A 239 25.64 2.38 -24.83
CA ASP A 239 25.10 3.31 -25.79
C ASP A 239 24.11 2.60 -26.72
N THR A 240 22.85 3.01 -26.67
CA THR A 240 21.87 2.61 -27.68
C THR A 240 22.11 3.47 -28.90
N PRO A 241 22.35 2.91 -30.08
CA PRO A 241 22.35 3.71 -31.30
C PRO A 241 20.95 4.32 -31.44
N HIS A 242 20.86 5.61 -31.24
CA HIS A 242 19.70 6.38 -31.62
C HIS A 242 19.73 6.62 -33.12
N PRO A 243 18.65 6.35 -33.81
CA PRO A 243 17.39 5.78 -33.36
C PRO A 243 17.26 4.31 -33.73
N ASN A 244 16.86 3.48 -32.79
CA ASN A 244 16.38 2.14 -33.10
C ASN A 244 14.95 2.10 -33.64
N LEU A 245 14.33 3.26 -33.87
CA LEU A 245 13.02 3.34 -34.46
C LEU A 245 13.14 3.39 -35.98
N HIS A 246 12.57 2.39 -36.62
CA HIS A 246 12.44 2.32 -38.07
C HIS A 246 11.10 2.94 -38.47
N TYR A 247 10.92 4.25 -38.21
CA TYR A 247 9.70 4.92 -38.61
C TYR A 247 9.45 4.71 -40.11
N ASP A 248 8.30 4.12 -40.43
CA ASP A 248 7.83 3.86 -41.78
C ASP A 248 6.40 4.41 -41.92
N GLU A 249 6.25 5.46 -42.69
CA GLU A 249 4.96 6.08 -42.88
C GLU A 249 3.95 5.13 -43.57
N ASP A 250 4.43 4.16 -44.36
CA ASP A 250 3.61 3.10 -44.93
C ASP A 250 3.08 2.15 -43.89
N ALA A 251 3.84 1.89 -42.81
CA ALA A 251 3.35 1.12 -41.68
C ALA A 251 2.26 1.83 -40.87
N VAL A 252 2.18 3.15 -40.94
CA VAL A 252 1.09 3.94 -40.31
C VAL A 252 -0.22 3.84 -41.11
N THR A 253 -0.16 3.86 -42.42
CA THR A 253 -1.31 4.09 -43.29
C THR A 253 -1.76 2.85 -44.09
N ASN A 254 -0.84 1.94 -44.37
CA ASN A 254 -1.08 0.79 -45.25
C ASN A 254 -1.34 -0.48 -44.44
N LYS A 255 -2.59 -0.92 -44.38
CA LYS A 255 -2.99 -2.17 -43.68
C LYS A 255 -2.36 -3.46 -44.22
N ASN A 256 -1.76 -3.41 -45.41
CA ASN A 256 -1.04 -4.55 -46.00
C ASN A 256 0.45 -4.54 -45.66
N ASN A 257 0.96 -3.51 -45.02
CA ASN A 257 2.32 -3.47 -44.53
C ASN A 257 2.48 -4.51 -43.40
N PRO A 258 3.50 -5.37 -43.43
CA PRO A 258 3.74 -6.39 -42.34
C PRO A 258 3.93 -5.76 -40.97
N HIS A 259 4.27 -4.48 -40.90
CA HIS A 259 4.48 -3.73 -39.67
C HIS A 259 3.34 -2.71 -39.41
N TYR A 260 2.17 -2.87 -40.07
CA TYR A 260 1.04 -1.97 -39.87
C TYR A 260 0.60 -1.93 -38.40
N GLY A 261 0.60 -0.73 -37.82
CA GLY A 261 0.23 -0.51 -36.43
C GLY A 261 1.27 -0.93 -35.39
N ASP A 262 2.42 -1.46 -35.80
CA ASP A 262 3.51 -1.77 -34.89
C ASP A 262 4.16 -0.47 -34.37
N PRO A 263 4.13 -0.18 -33.06
CA PRO A 263 4.72 1.04 -32.51
C PRO A 263 6.19 1.25 -32.86
N TYR A 264 6.95 0.17 -33.06
CA TYR A 264 8.36 0.25 -33.45
C TYR A 264 8.56 0.90 -34.83
N TYR A 265 7.60 0.73 -35.76
CA TYR A 265 7.64 1.29 -37.10
C TYR A 265 6.75 2.50 -37.30
N THR A 266 5.74 2.70 -36.44
CA THR A 266 4.74 3.76 -36.63
C THR A 266 4.96 4.97 -35.71
N ALA A 267 5.79 4.88 -34.69
CA ALA A 267 6.13 6.00 -33.82
C ALA A 267 7.16 6.91 -34.49
N LYS A 268 6.86 8.21 -34.51
CA LYS A 268 7.84 9.21 -34.95
C LYS A 268 9.02 9.23 -34.01
N TYR A 269 10.21 9.29 -34.56
CA TYR A 269 11.44 9.40 -33.82
C TYR A 269 11.75 10.86 -33.48
N TYR A 270 12.06 11.11 -32.22
CA TYR A 270 12.52 12.41 -31.75
C TYR A 270 13.97 12.27 -31.22
N THR A 271 14.83 13.22 -31.58
CA THR A 271 16.24 13.24 -31.15
C THR A 271 16.42 13.88 -29.77
N ASP A 272 15.43 14.56 -29.25
CA ASP A 272 15.41 15.19 -27.95
C ASP A 272 13.96 15.41 -27.49
N TYR A 273 13.78 15.61 -26.17
CA TYR A 273 12.49 16.01 -25.62
C TYR A 273 12.09 17.39 -26.13
N SER A 274 10.81 17.58 -26.44
CA SER A 274 10.28 18.87 -26.88
C SER A 274 10.42 19.94 -25.80
N ASP A 275 10.45 21.21 -26.23
CA ASP A 275 10.46 22.34 -25.29
C ASP A 275 9.16 22.38 -24.45
N ASP A 276 8.03 21.95 -25.03
CA ASP A 276 6.77 21.86 -24.29
C ASP A 276 6.88 20.88 -23.12
N VAL A 277 7.41 19.68 -23.34
CA VAL A 277 7.71 18.70 -22.27
C VAL A 277 8.67 19.27 -21.22
N LYS A 278 9.80 19.86 -21.65
CA LYS A 278 10.80 20.43 -20.75
C LYS A 278 10.25 21.57 -19.89
N ASN A 279 9.35 22.37 -20.45
CA ASN A 279 8.75 23.50 -19.75
C ASN A 279 7.55 23.12 -18.88
N PHE A 280 6.82 22.08 -19.23
CA PHE A 280 5.61 21.65 -18.53
C PHE A 280 5.91 20.90 -17.24
N PHE A 281 6.88 19.97 -17.25
CA PHE A 281 7.16 19.07 -16.15
C PHE A 281 8.28 19.56 -15.22
N THR A 282 8.24 19.11 -13.98
CA THR A 282 9.45 18.92 -13.18
C THR A 282 10.01 17.55 -13.57
N LEU A 283 11.20 17.56 -14.15
CA LEU A 283 11.86 16.35 -14.65
C LEU A 283 12.90 15.87 -13.65
N ARG A 284 12.88 14.57 -13.35
CA ARG A 284 13.94 13.86 -12.59
C ARG A 284 14.35 12.61 -13.34
N THR A 285 15.64 12.49 -13.60
CA THR A 285 16.16 11.21 -14.10
C THR A 285 15.95 10.16 -13.04
N MET A 286 15.41 8.99 -13.43
CA MET A 286 15.36 7.82 -12.57
C MET A 286 16.10 6.68 -13.25
N TRP A 287 16.99 6.03 -12.51
CA TRP A 287 17.91 5.02 -13.03
C TRP A 287 17.84 3.73 -12.21
N TRP A 288 18.29 2.63 -12.87
CA TRP A 288 18.37 1.31 -12.26
C TRP A 288 19.60 1.19 -11.35
N GLY A 289 19.40 1.21 -10.03
CA GLY A 289 20.49 1.19 -9.05
C GLY A 289 21.19 -0.16 -8.84
N TYR A 290 20.78 -1.20 -9.54
CA TYR A 290 21.36 -2.54 -9.42
C TYR A 290 22.46 -2.84 -10.42
N TYR A 291 22.80 -1.92 -11.31
CA TYR A 291 23.95 -2.02 -12.21
C TYR A 291 25.11 -1.19 -11.71
N GLU A 292 26.34 -1.74 -11.77
CA GLU A 292 27.57 -1.06 -11.35
C GLU A 292 27.76 0.28 -12.04
N TRP A 293 27.57 0.34 -13.36
CA TRP A 293 27.75 1.56 -14.13
C TRP A 293 26.82 2.69 -13.68
N ALA A 294 25.61 2.35 -13.24
CA ALA A 294 24.66 3.31 -12.75
C ALA A 294 25.10 3.87 -11.39
N ASN A 295 25.62 3.01 -10.51
CA ASN A 295 26.16 3.43 -9.22
C ASN A 295 27.34 4.39 -9.38
N GLU A 296 28.23 4.15 -10.34
CA GLU A 296 29.35 5.07 -10.62
C GLU A 296 28.92 6.44 -11.14
N ARG A 297 27.82 6.49 -11.92
CA ARG A 297 27.42 7.73 -12.62
C ARG A 297 26.43 8.57 -11.85
N PHE A 298 25.53 7.95 -11.10
CA PHE A 298 24.32 8.65 -10.63
C PHE A 298 24.17 8.70 -9.11
N ILE A 299 24.77 7.74 -8.37
CA ILE A 299 24.59 7.72 -6.91
C ILE A 299 25.11 8.99 -6.27
N GLY A 300 24.31 9.59 -5.39
CA GLY A 300 24.67 10.81 -4.68
C GLY A 300 24.68 12.07 -5.54
N THR A 301 24.24 12.01 -6.80
CA THR A 301 24.28 13.15 -7.71
C THR A 301 22.96 13.93 -7.75
N GLU A 302 23.02 15.13 -8.30
CA GLU A 302 21.88 16.05 -8.34
C GLU A 302 20.88 15.63 -9.42
N ASP A 303 19.58 15.67 -9.10
CA ASP A 303 18.45 15.37 -9.99
C ASP A 303 18.39 13.93 -10.56
N ASN A 304 19.21 13.02 -10.04
CA ASN A 304 19.25 11.64 -10.46
C ASN A 304 18.67 10.73 -9.36
N TRP A 305 17.38 10.45 -9.46
CA TRP A 305 16.68 9.57 -8.55
C TRP A 305 17.01 8.10 -8.79
N SER A 306 16.96 7.29 -7.77
CA SER A 306 17.24 5.86 -7.83
C SER A 306 15.98 5.03 -7.67
N PHE A 307 15.89 3.99 -8.50
CA PHE A 307 14.90 2.91 -8.37
C PHE A 307 15.20 1.96 -7.19
N GLY A 308 16.47 1.80 -6.87
CA GLY A 308 16.98 1.00 -5.77
C GLY A 308 18.51 1.00 -5.78
N TYR A 309 19.11 0.51 -4.71
CA TYR A 309 20.55 0.41 -4.58
C TYR A 309 20.97 -1.05 -4.53
N ASN A 310 22.03 -1.40 -5.28
CA ASN A 310 22.62 -2.72 -5.18
C ASN A 310 23.52 -2.82 -3.93
N MET A 311 22.92 -3.17 -2.79
CA MET A 311 23.65 -3.23 -1.51
C MET A 311 24.61 -4.41 -1.39
N ALA A 312 24.61 -5.34 -2.34
CA ALA A 312 25.66 -6.35 -2.45
C ALA A 312 26.88 -5.84 -3.22
N ASP A 313 26.79 -4.68 -3.90
CA ASP A 313 27.92 -4.05 -4.58
C ASP A 313 28.95 -3.55 -3.55
N PRO A 314 30.20 -4.05 -3.60
CA PRO A 314 31.23 -3.66 -2.63
C PRO A 314 31.56 -2.16 -2.63
N ARG A 315 31.24 -1.41 -3.71
CA ARG A 315 31.49 0.03 -3.79
C ARG A 315 30.49 0.85 -2.99
N ILE A 316 29.28 0.36 -2.75
CA ILE A 316 28.22 1.09 -2.07
C ILE A 316 27.77 0.48 -0.74
N LYS A 317 28.08 -0.79 -0.48
CA LYS A 317 27.66 -1.48 0.75
C LYS A 317 28.12 -0.77 2.04
N ASP A 318 29.26 -0.10 2.00
CA ASP A 318 29.87 0.60 3.13
C ASP A 318 29.64 2.12 3.11
N MET A 319 28.93 2.63 2.08
CA MET A 319 28.54 4.05 2.04
C MET A 319 27.54 4.35 3.15
N LYS A 320 27.60 5.57 3.66
CA LYS A 320 26.63 6.04 4.65
C LYS A 320 25.27 6.27 3.97
N PRO A 321 24.17 6.07 4.70
CA PRO A 321 22.84 6.34 4.15
C PRO A 321 22.67 7.73 3.54
N GLU A 322 23.32 8.74 4.10
CA GLU A 322 23.31 10.13 3.61
C GLU A 322 24.06 10.33 2.29
N GLU A 323 24.84 9.35 1.87
CA GLU A 323 25.57 9.33 0.60
C GLU A 323 24.79 8.54 -0.48
N LEU A 324 23.84 7.70 -0.06
CA LEU A 324 22.98 6.84 -0.90
C LEU A 324 21.66 7.54 -1.29
N LEU A 325 21.71 8.81 -1.67
CA LEU A 325 20.48 9.55 -2.01
C LEU A 325 20.75 10.54 -3.15
N SER A 326 19.68 10.97 -3.81
CA SER A 326 19.72 12.07 -4.77
C SER A 326 19.56 13.40 -4.05
N THR A 327 20.20 14.42 -4.59
CA THR A 327 20.08 15.80 -4.11
C THR A 327 19.44 16.71 -5.16
N HIS A 328 18.85 17.82 -4.70
CA HIS A 328 18.42 18.92 -5.55
C HIS A 328 18.75 20.25 -4.85
N LYS A 329 19.58 21.09 -5.49
CA LYS A 329 20.03 22.37 -4.92
C LYS A 329 20.60 22.21 -3.51
N GLY A 330 21.37 21.14 -3.30
CA GLY A 330 22.02 20.83 -2.03
C GLY A 330 21.09 20.24 -0.95
N LYS A 331 19.80 19.99 -1.25
CA LYS A 331 18.87 19.30 -0.34
C LYS A 331 18.88 17.81 -0.62
N ARG A 332 18.61 17.00 0.41
CA ARG A 332 18.41 15.56 0.32
C ARG A 332 17.04 15.28 -0.29
N GLU A 333 16.98 15.03 -1.58
CA GLU A 333 15.70 14.98 -2.28
C GLU A 333 15.07 13.60 -2.27
N GLN A 334 15.77 12.54 -2.72
CA GLN A 334 15.14 11.23 -2.88
C GLN A 334 16.02 10.09 -2.40
N ALA A 335 15.41 9.12 -1.72
CA ALA A 335 15.99 7.81 -1.44
C ALA A 335 15.02 6.69 -1.83
N ALA A 336 15.59 5.53 -2.20
CA ALA A 336 14.81 4.34 -2.57
C ALA A 336 14.75 3.32 -1.43
N VAL A 337 13.60 2.65 -1.30
CA VAL A 337 13.36 1.53 -0.40
C VAL A 337 12.75 0.37 -1.20
N THR A 338 13.32 -0.83 -1.07
CA THR A 338 12.84 -2.00 -1.80
C THR A 338 12.91 -3.27 -0.94
N PRO A 339 11.92 -4.17 -1.03
CA PRO A 339 11.92 -5.44 -0.29
C PRO A 339 13.02 -6.42 -0.71
N ALA A 340 13.48 -6.34 -1.96
CA ALA A 340 14.54 -7.16 -2.56
C ALA A 340 15.17 -6.40 -3.72
N GLN A 341 16.21 -6.94 -4.33
CA GLN A 341 16.74 -6.46 -5.60
C GLN A 341 16.26 -7.35 -6.74
N HIS A 342 16.47 -6.92 -7.98
CA HIS A 342 16.28 -7.79 -9.13
C HIS A 342 17.06 -9.11 -8.97
N PRO A 343 16.48 -10.25 -9.35
CA PRO A 343 17.21 -11.52 -9.34
C PRO A 343 18.44 -11.53 -10.26
N VAL A 344 18.49 -10.64 -11.24
CA VAL A 344 19.64 -10.46 -12.16
C VAL A 344 20.61 -9.36 -11.73
N THR A 345 20.64 -9.00 -10.46
CA THR A 345 21.63 -8.04 -9.96
C THR A 345 23.03 -8.42 -10.45
N MET A 346 23.73 -7.47 -11.07
CA MET A 346 25.05 -7.67 -11.67
C MET A 346 26.12 -7.10 -10.76
N ILE A 347 27.03 -7.94 -10.30
CA ILE A 347 28.21 -7.56 -9.54
C ILE A 347 29.40 -8.22 -10.20
N GLU A 348 30.39 -7.45 -10.63
CA GLU A 348 31.62 -7.95 -11.28
C GLU A 348 31.31 -8.89 -12.47
N GLY A 349 30.18 -8.66 -13.16
CA GLY A 349 29.71 -9.48 -14.28
C GLY A 349 28.89 -10.73 -13.90
N GLU A 350 28.78 -11.04 -12.62
CA GLU A 350 27.97 -12.15 -12.10
C GLU A 350 26.53 -11.75 -11.80
N ARG A 351 25.59 -12.65 -12.07
CA ARG A 351 24.16 -12.45 -11.77
C ARG A 351 23.84 -13.01 -10.39
N ILE A 352 23.72 -12.13 -9.41
CA ILE A 352 23.50 -12.45 -8.02
C ILE A 352 22.11 -11.97 -7.61
N GLY A 353 21.29 -12.85 -7.01
CA GLY A 353 20.03 -12.48 -6.42
C GLY A 353 20.24 -11.90 -5.02
N VAL A 354 19.58 -10.77 -4.72
CA VAL A 354 19.49 -10.23 -3.36
C VAL A 354 18.04 -10.33 -2.95
N GLY A 355 17.73 -11.37 -2.20
CA GLY A 355 16.37 -11.69 -1.78
C GLY A 355 15.88 -10.90 -0.57
N LYS A 356 14.63 -11.14 -0.19
CA LYS A 356 13.95 -10.52 0.96
C LYS A 356 14.60 -10.82 2.31
N SER A 357 15.27 -11.97 2.40
CA SER A 357 15.96 -12.43 3.63
C SER A 357 17.46 -12.12 3.62
N TRP A 358 17.98 -11.45 2.59
CA TRP A 358 19.36 -10.99 2.53
C TRP A 358 19.62 -9.89 3.57
N SER A 359 20.82 -9.87 4.11
CA SER A 359 21.26 -8.85 5.09
C SER A 359 22.61 -8.28 4.72
N LYS A 360 22.78 -6.97 4.82
CA LYS A 360 24.06 -6.28 4.67
C LYS A 360 25.14 -6.88 5.57
N LYS A 361 24.76 -7.28 6.78
CA LYS A 361 25.67 -7.82 7.80
C LYS A 361 25.90 -9.34 7.68
N TYR A 362 24.86 -10.10 7.36
CA TYR A 362 24.87 -11.56 7.41
C TYR A 362 24.94 -12.20 6.01
N GLY A 363 24.77 -11.40 4.96
CA GLY A 363 24.80 -11.86 3.57
C GLY A 363 23.57 -12.64 3.15
N GLU A 364 23.73 -13.49 2.15
CA GLU A 364 22.68 -14.32 1.59
C GLU A 364 22.50 -15.60 2.44
N PRO A 365 21.26 -15.97 2.82
CA PRO A 365 21.01 -17.22 3.50
C PRO A 365 21.18 -18.42 2.55
N GLU A 366 21.47 -19.59 3.12
CA GLU A 366 21.47 -20.85 2.37
C GLU A 366 20.07 -21.15 1.85
N LEU A 367 19.95 -21.49 0.55
CA LEU A 367 18.68 -21.83 -0.09
C LEU A 367 18.40 -23.34 -0.01
N ASP A 368 17.12 -23.69 0.00
CA ASP A 368 16.63 -25.07 -0.10
C ASP A 368 16.39 -25.50 -1.57
N GLU A 369 15.76 -26.63 -1.76
CA GLU A 369 15.41 -27.19 -3.07
C GLU A 369 14.33 -26.40 -3.84
N HIS A 370 13.66 -25.43 -3.20
CA HIS A 370 12.69 -24.53 -3.82
C HIS A 370 13.26 -23.13 -4.07
N ASP A 371 14.58 -22.96 -3.90
CA ASP A 371 15.27 -21.67 -3.88
C ASP A 371 14.69 -20.71 -2.82
N MET A 372 14.25 -21.27 -1.70
CA MET A 372 13.79 -20.51 -0.52
C MET A 372 14.85 -20.56 0.58
N PRO A 373 15.00 -19.50 1.40
CA PRO A 373 15.97 -19.49 2.48
C PRO A 373 15.59 -20.48 3.58
N LYS A 374 16.53 -21.37 3.96
CA LYS A 374 16.33 -22.35 5.04
C LYS A 374 16.16 -21.70 6.40
N SER A 375 16.91 -20.65 6.66
CA SER A 375 16.84 -19.84 7.88
C SER A 375 17.67 -18.58 7.71
N ALA A 376 17.32 -17.52 8.47
CA ALA A 376 18.16 -16.33 8.57
C ALA A 376 18.08 -15.72 10.00
N TYR A 377 19.10 -14.96 10.35
CA TYR A 377 19.12 -14.20 11.59
C TYR A 377 18.28 -12.93 11.43
N VAL A 378 17.30 -12.74 12.32
CA VAL A 378 16.45 -11.55 12.39
C VAL A 378 16.98 -10.61 13.46
N PRO A 379 17.60 -9.46 13.10
CA PRO A 379 18.34 -8.61 14.06
C PRO A 379 17.47 -8.10 15.21
N TRP A 380 16.25 -7.67 14.94
CA TRP A 380 15.35 -7.12 15.96
C TRP A 380 14.72 -8.19 16.89
N LEU A 381 14.77 -9.47 16.49
CA LEU A 381 14.39 -10.58 17.37
C LEU A 381 15.59 -11.18 18.12
N GLY A 382 16.82 -10.85 17.71
CA GLY A 382 18.04 -11.40 18.28
C GLY A 382 18.20 -12.92 18.10
N LYS A 383 17.53 -13.52 17.09
CA LYS A 383 17.53 -14.97 16.87
C LYS A 383 17.44 -15.34 15.38
N THR A 384 17.90 -16.56 15.09
CA THR A 384 17.68 -17.20 13.77
C THR A 384 16.27 -17.80 13.74
N VAL A 385 15.58 -17.56 12.63
CA VAL A 385 14.21 -18.06 12.37
C VAL A 385 14.22 -18.98 11.16
N LYS A 386 13.27 -19.90 11.11
CA LYS A 386 12.85 -20.59 9.90
C LYS A 386 11.88 -19.67 9.14
N ASP A 387 11.73 -19.86 7.86
CA ASP A 387 10.84 -19.05 7.01
C ASP A 387 11.11 -17.52 7.12
N PRO A 388 12.39 -17.09 6.97
CA PRO A 388 12.77 -15.69 7.19
C PRO A 388 12.15 -14.72 6.19
N VAL A 389 11.64 -15.20 5.07
CA VAL A 389 10.92 -14.41 4.07
C VAL A 389 9.72 -13.66 4.67
N ASN A 390 9.13 -14.17 5.76
CA ASN A 390 8.01 -13.52 6.44
C ASN A 390 8.38 -12.22 7.16
N TYR A 391 9.69 -11.99 7.41
CA TYR A 391 10.17 -10.90 8.27
C TYR A 391 10.65 -9.67 7.50
N GLY A 392 10.92 -9.78 6.18
CA GLY A 392 11.37 -8.65 5.37
C GLY A 392 12.67 -8.03 5.91
N ILE A 393 13.72 -8.85 6.07
CA ILE A 393 15.00 -8.44 6.67
C ILE A 393 15.66 -7.35 5.82
N TYR A 394 15.80 -7.60 4.52
CA TYR A 394 16.36 -6.62 3.58
C TYR A 394 15.52 -5.34 3.54
N PHE A 395 14.20 -5.47 3.51
CA PHE A 395 13.28 -4.33 3.49
C PHE A 395 13.45 -3.44 4.72
N GLN A 396 13.60 -4.04 5.93
CA GLN A 396 13.84 -3.27 7.13
C GLN A 396 15.18 -2.54 7.12
N GLU A 397 16.25 -3.17 6.63
CA GLU A 397 17.55 -2.51 6.49
C GLU A 397 17.48 -1.30 5.54
N ARG A 398 16.75 -1.44 4.43
CA ARG A 398 16.53 -0.30 3.49
C ARG A 398 15.73 0.83 4.13
N TRP A 399 14.72 0.50 4.95
CA TRP A 399 13.97 1.49 5.70
C TRP A 399 14.85 2.23 6.72
N GLU A 400 15.69 1.52 7.47
CA GLU A 400 16.59 2.15 8.44
C GLU A 400 17.56 3.11 7.74
N ASP A 401 18.15 2.70 6.61
CA ASP A 401 19.02 3.59 5.82
C ASP A 401 18.24 4.81 5.31
N ALA A 402 17.04 4.64 4.79
CA ALA A 402 16.23 5.75 4.28
C ALA A 402 15.76 6.72 5.39
N LEU A 403 15.38 6.19 6.54
CA LEU A 403 15.02 7.00 7.72
C LEU A 403 16.22 7.82 8.23
N GLN A 404 17.42 7.23 8.24
CA GLN A 404 18.65 7.93 8.60
C GLN A 404 19.02 8.98 7.55
N ALA A 405 18.90 8.67 6.27
CA ALA A 405 19.12 9.60 5.16
C ALA A 405 18.16 10.79 5.20
N ASN A 406 16.92 10.57 5.65
CA ASN A 406 15.88 11.58 5.85
C ASN A 406 15.63 12.45 4.61
N PRO A 407 15.29 11.89 3.43
CA PRO A 407 15.02 12.64 2.21
C PRO A 407 13.65 13.34 2.27
N GLU A 408 13.38 14.23 1.30
CA GLU A 408 12.05 14.82 1.10
C GLU A 408 11.07 13.87 0.39
N PHE A 409 11.58 12.92 -0.41
CA PHE A 409 10.80 11.94 -1.16
C PHE A 409 11.34 10.53 -0.94
N LEU A 410 10.51 9.63 -0.44
CA LEU A 410 10.79 8.19 -0.38
C LEU A 410 10.14 7.48 -1.55
N TYR A 411 10.94 6.79 -2.35
CA TYR A 411 10.47 5.92 -3.43
C TYR A 411 10.47 4.48 -2.96
N ILE A 412 9.32 3.81 -3.06
CA ILE A 412 9.15 2.41 -2.70
C ILE A 412 9.00 1.58 -3.97
N ASN A 413 9.77 0.53 -4.08
CA ASN A 413 9.81 -0.38 -5.21
C ASN A 413 9.59 -1.81 -4.75
N ASP A 414 8.50 -2.48 -5.09
CA ASP A 414 7.30 -2.01 -5.75
C ASP A 414 6.01 -2.45 -5.03
N TRP A 415 4.85 -2.05 -5.54
CA TRP A 415 3.57 -2.51 -4.99
C TRP A 415 3.21 -3.91 -5.48
N ASN A 416 3.06 -4.11 -6.81
CA ASN A 416 2.30 -5.21 -7.38
C ASN A 416 2.93 -5.84 -8.64
N GLU A 417 4.24 -5.94 -8.75
CA GLU A 417 4.89 -6.63 -9.87
C GLU A 417 4.82 -8.15 -9.70
N TRP A 418 3.68 -8.75 -10.05
CA TRP A 418 3.42 -10.17 -9.85
C TRP A 418 4.05 -11.08 -10.89
N THR A 419 4.34 -10.59 -12.09
CA THR A 419 4.76 -11.43 -13.23
C THR A 419 6.12 -11.02 -13.78
N ALA A 420 6.92 -12.01 -14.19
CA ALA A 420 8.16 -11.80 -14.89
C ALA A 420 8.39 -12.84 -16.00
N GLY A 421 9.19 -12.45 -16.99
CA GLY A 421 9.64 -13.33 -18.05
C GLY A 421 10.74 -14.28 -17.61
N LYS A 422 10.71 -15.51 -18.15
CA LYS A 422 11.79 -16.50 -18.07
C LYS A 422 12.66 -16.39 -19.31
N TYR A 423 13.96 -16.17 -19.11
CA TYR A 423 14.93 -15.93 -20.18
C TYR A 423 15.99 -17.01 -20.23
N HIS A 424 16.60 -17.20 -21.40
CA HIS A 424 17.67 -18.15 -21.65
C HIS A 424 18.96 -17.44 -22.07
N PRO A 425 20.13 -17.83 -21.56
CA PRO A 425 21.42 -17.27 -21.99
C PRO A 425 21.83 -17.70 -23.41
N GLY A 426 21.04 -18.58 -24.04
CA GLY A 426 21.22 -19.16 -25.36
C GLY A 426 21.16 -20.69 -25.32
N LYS A 427 20.86 -21.30 -26.46
CA LYS A 427 20.72 -22.77 -26.54
C LYS A 427 22.01 -23.47 -26.10
N GLY A 428 21.89 -24.33 -25.08
CA GLY A 428 23.02 -25.10 -24.52
C GLY A 428 24.04 -24.26 -23.75
N LYS A 429 23.73 -23.01 -23.44
CA LYS A 429 24.53 -22.13 -22.58
C LYS A 429 23.96 -22.04 -21.18
N THR A 430 24.81 -21.76 -20.21
CA THR A 430 24.44 -21.43 -18.84
C THR A 430 24.89 -20.01 -18.49
N THR A 431 24.30 -19.43 -17.47
CA THR A 431 24.72 -18.18 -16.82
C THR A 431 24.78 -18.42 -15.32
N VAL A 432 25.60 -17.65 -14.60
CA VAL A 432 25.54 -17.66 -13.13
C VAL A 432 24.28 -16.91 -12.71
N TRP A 433 23.45 -17.58 -11.92
CA TRP A 433 22.22 -17.03 -11.41
C TRP A 433 21.85 -17.71 -10.08
N LEU A 434 21.57 -16.93 -9.05
CA LEU A 434 21.41 -17.39 -7.68
C LEU A 434 22.59 -18.27 -7.22
N ASN A 435 23.80 -17.76 -7.44
CA ASN A 435 25.07 -18.37 -7.06
C ASN A 435 25.33 -19.79 -7.64
N ARG A 436 24.72 -20.12 -8.79
CA ARG A 436 24.91 -21.41 -9.48
C ARG A 436 24.85 -21.23 -10.98
N ASP A 437 25.43 -22.20 -11.70
CA ASP A 437 25.21 -22.34 -13.14
C ASP A 437 23.73 -22.65 -13.40
N SER A 438 23.09 -21.82 -14.22
CA SER A 438 21.67 -21.98 -14.54
C SER A 438 21.43 -21.93 -16.05
N PRO A 439 20.56 -22.80 -16.59
CA PRO A 439 20.19 -22.78 -18.01
C PRO A 439 19.15 -21.70 -18.35
N PHE A 440 18.62 -20.98 -17.36
CA PHE A 440 17.70 -19.87 -17.51
C PHE A 440 17.80 -18.91 -16.33
N PHE A 441 17.14 -17.76 -16.45
CA PHE A 441 17.02 -16.77 -15.39
C PHE A 441 15.70 -15.97 -15.52
N PHE A 442 15.30 -15.33 -14.44
CA PHE A 442 14.22 -14.34 -14.43
C PHE A 442 14.83 -12.95 -14.20
N VAL A 443 14.24 -11.92 -14.81
CA VAL A 443 14.78 -10.56 -14.69
C VAL A 443 14.19 -9.84 -13.49
N ASP A 444 12.87 -9.78 -13.38
CA ASP A 444 12.18 -8.92 -12.42
C ASP A 444 11.76 -9.68 -11.16
N GLN A 445 11.06 -10.77 -11.31
CA GLN A 445 10.52 -11.59 -10.21
C GLN A 445 10.84 -13.05 -10.44
N TYR A 446 10.93 -13.84 -9.38
CA TYR A 446 11.14 -15.28 -9.49
C TYR A 446 10.21 -16.08 -8.57
N ASN A 447 10.43 -16.02 -7.26
CA ASN A 447 9.63 -16.71 -6.24
C ASN A 447 9.37 -15.79 -5.04
N MET A 448 8.85 -16.32 -3.92
CA MET A 448 8.54 -15.53 -2.74
C MET A 448 9.74 -14.82 -2.11
N GLU A 449 10.96 -15.37 -2.26
CA GLU A 449 12.19 -14.73 -1.77
C GLU A 449 12.70 -13.64 -2.71
N PHE A 450 12.73 -13.92 -4.00
CA PHE A 450 13.30 -13.06 -5.03
C PHE A 450 12.21 -12.33 -5.81
N ASN A 451 11.54 -11.40 -5.14
CA ASN A 451 10.57 -10.47 -5.72
C ASN A 451 10.52 -9.20 -4.89
N ARG A 452 10.03 -8.10 -5.47
CA ARG A 452 9.93 -6.80 -4.81
C ARG A 452 8.51 -6.47 -4.34
N GLY A 453 7.53 -7.30 -4.67
CA GLY A 453 6.12 -7.04 -4.38
C GLY A 453 5.83 -6.86 -2.88
N ILE A 454 4.98 -5.85 -2.58
CA ILE A 454 4.51 -5.49 -1.23
C ILE A 454 3.02 -5.81 -1.08
N GLN A 455 2.27 -5.81 -2.19
CA GLN A 455 0.84 -6.16 -2.20
C GLN A 455 0.64 -7.54 -1.53
N PRO A 456 -0.39 -7.70 -0.69
CA PRO A 456 -0.62 -8.94 0.03
C PRO A 456 -0.75 -10.16 -0.88
N MET A 457 -0.18 -11.28 -0.42
CA MET A 457 -0.25 -12.56 -1.13
C MET A 457 -1.12 -13.56 -0.39
N LYS A 458 -1.62 -14.53 -1.12
CA LYS A 458 -2.35 -15.67 -0.56
C LYS A 458 -1.38 -16.70 0.02
N GLY A 459 -1.47 -16.94 1.31
CA GLY A 459 -0.48 -17.77 2.00
C GLY A 459 0.89 -17.07 2.10
N GLY A 460 1.97 -17.83 2.33
CA GLY A 460 3.32 -17.31 2.45
C GLY A 460 3.43 -16.17 3.47
N TYR A 461 3.99 -15.04 3.06
CA TYR A 461 4.14 -13.87 3.94
C TYR A 461 2.86 -13.03 4.12
N THR A 462 1.73 -13.41 3.49
CA THR A 462 0.42 -12.74 3.60
C THR A 462 0.52 -11.22 3.37
N ASP A 463 0.14 -10.40 4.35
CA ASP A 463 0.21 -8.93 4.32
C ASP A 463 1.37 -8.33 5.11
N ASN A 464 2.36 -9.14 5.51
CA ASN A 464 3.46 -8.70 6.39
C ASN A 464 4.28 -7.54 5.79
N TYR A 465 4.51 -7.51 4.47
CA TYR A 465 5.24 -6.42 3.81
C TYR A 465 4.42 -5.13 3.74
N TYR A 466 3.12 -5.23 3.53
CA TYR A 466 2.22 -4.09 3.61
C TYR A 466 2.22 -3.47 5.01
N MET A 467 2.11 -4.31 6.05
CA MET A 467 2.13 -3.85 7.43
C MET A 467 3.49 -3.24 7.81
N GLN A 468 4.59 -3.84 7.36
CA GLN A 468 5.95 -3.31 7.55
C GLN A 468 6.13 -1.96 6.84
N MET A 469 5.61 -1.81 5.62
CA MET A 469 5.60 -0.55 4.89
C MET A 469 4.82 0.53 5.67
N ALA A 470 3.60 0.25 6.09
CA ALA A 470 2.77 1.18 6.86
C ALA A 470 3.45 1.61 8.18
N GLN A 471 4.05 0.64 8.91
CA GLN A 471 4.82 0.90 10.11
C GLN A 471 5.95 1.91 9.87
N ASN A 472 6.75 1.69 8.83
CA ASN A 472 7.91 2.54 8.55
C ASN A 472 7.51 3.90 7.94
N ILE A 473 6.41 3.98 7.19
CA ILE A 473 5.85 5.28 6.75
C ILE A 473 5.47 6.13 7.96
N ARG A 474 4.87 5.54 9.00
CA ARG A 474 4.57 6.25 10.26
C ARG A 474 5.84 6.72 10.96
N ARG A 475 6.91 5.94 10.98
CA ARG A 475 8.23 6.37 11.49
C ARG A 475 8.81 7.55 10.70
N TYR A 476 8.59 7.56 9.38
CA TYR A 476 9.05 8.64 8.50
C TYR A 476 8.23 9.91 8.67
N LYS A 477 6.90 9.82 8.67
CA LYS A 477 5.99 10.97 8.68
C LYS A 477 5.62 11.47 10.08
N GLY A 478 5.73 10.64 11.12
CA GLY A 478 5.08 10.85 12.41
C GLY A 478 3.58 10.51 12.33
N ILE A 479 2.88 10.57 13.44
CA ILE A 479 1.45 10.25 13.54
C ILE A 479 0.72 11.25 14.44
N ARG A 480 -0.59 11.27 14.35
CA ARG A 480 -1.46 11.99 15.28
C ARG A 480 -1.65 11.19 16.57
N PRO A 481 -1.82 11.83 17.72
CA PRO A 481 -2.19 11.12 18.94
C PRO A 481 -3.58 10.49 18.80
N ILE A 482 -3.76 9.32 19.40
CA ILE A 482 -5.10 8.70 19.50
C ILE A 482 -5.95 9.58 20.42
N PRO A 483 -7.17 9.95 20.02
CA PRO A 483 -8.04 10.76 20.86
C PRO A 483 -8.41 10.03 22.15
N GLU A 484 -8.25 10.69 23.30
CA GLU A 484 -8.70 10.18 24.58
C GLU A 484 -10.14 10.62 24.87
N LEU A 485 -11.00 9.67 25.19
CA LEU A 485 -12.36 9.94 25.65
C LEU A 485 -12.31 10.31 27.13
N THR A 486 -12.93 11.41 27.52
CA THR A 486 -12.93 11.89 28.90
C THR A 486 -14.34 11.98 29.48
N GLY A 487 -14.44 11.61 30.76
CA GLY A 487 -15.72 11.69 31.49
C GLY A 487 -16.73 10.63 31.08
N TYR A 488 -17.95 10.79 31.59
CA TYR A 488 -19.07 9.88 31.33
C TYR A 488 -20.02 10.44 30.29
N VAL A 489 -20.32 9.65 29.27
CA VAL A 489 -21.38 9.89 28.28
C VAL A 489 -22.44 8.83 28.47
N LYS A 490 -23.65 9.21 28.75
CA LYS A 490 -24.76 8.30 29.00
C LYS A 490 -25.60 8.15 27.75
N THR A 491 -25.72 6.96 27.26
CA THR A 491 -26.58 6.57 26.14
C THR A 491 -27.65 5.57 26.59
N LYS A 492 -28.74 5.50 25.88
CA LYS A 492 -29.80 4.50 26.06
C LYS A 492 -29.89 3.69 24.78
N ILE A 493 -30.02 2.40 24.92
CA ILE A 493 -30.18 1.50 23.78
C ILE A 493 -31.68 1.36 23.50
N ASP A 494 -32.27 2.37 22.85
CA ASP A 494 -33.71 2.45 22.62
C ASP A 494 -34.11 2.71 21.16
N GLY A 495 -33.13 2.76 20.23
CA GLY A 495 -33.32 2.99 18.79
C GLY A 495 -33.52 4.48 18.45
N ARG A 496 -33.22 5.37 19.37
CA ARG A 496 -33.16 6.82 19.16
C ARG A 496 -31.73 7.26 19.44
N PHE A 497 -31.08 7.80 18.44
CA PHE A 497 -29.65 8.05 18.45
C PHE A 497 -29.24 9.47 18.83
N ASP A 498 -30.21 10.32 19.29
CA ASP A 498 -29.96 11.73 19.64
C ASP A 498 -28.96 11.88 20.80
N ASP A 499 -28.94 10.94 21.72
CA ASP A 499 -28.06 10.96 22.89
C ASP A 499 -26.61 10.63 22.57
N TRP A 500 -26.35 10.08 21.37
CA TRP A 500 -24.99 9.88 20.84
C TRP A 500 -24.29 11.19 20.43
N ALA A 501 -25.00 12.31 20.39
CA ALA A 501 -24.43 13.65 20.22
C ALA A 501 -23.38 13.99 21.30
N GLY A 502 -23.50 13.38 22.50
CA GLY A 502 -22.51 13.52 23.58
C GLY A 502 -21.20 12.78 23.34
N ALA A 503 -21.19 11.74 22.50
CA ALA A 503 -19.99 11.03 22.08
C ALA A 503 -19.39 11.73 20.85
N THR A 504 -18.44 12.63 21.09
CA THR A 504 -17.91 13.53 20.05
C THR A 504 -16.77 12.92 19.25
N THR A 505 -16.08 11.91 19.79
CA THR A 505 -15.02 11.19 19.06
C THR A 505 -15.64 10.21 18.07
N GLU A 506 -15.25 10.35 16.81
CA GLU A 506 -15.65 9.47 15.72
C GLU A 506 -14.47 8.62 15.28
N TYR A 507 -14.73 7.33 15.12
CA TYR A 507 -13.88 6.37 14.48
C TYR A 507 -14.41 6.18 13.07
N ARG A 508 -13.63 6.55 12.06
CA ARG A 508 -14.10 6.66 10.67
C ARG A 508 -13.48 5.60 9.80
N ASP A 509 -14.23 5.18 8.78
CA ASP A 509 -13.78 4.23 7.78
C ASP A 509 -14.02 4.71 6.35
N THR A 510 -13.47 3.98 5.38
CA THR A 510 -13.60 4.22 3.95
C THR A 510 -15.06 4.09 3.52
N LYS A 511 -15.53 4.99 2.66
CA LYS A 511 -16.87 4.89 2.08
C LYS A 511 -16.81 4.20 0.72
N GLY A 512 -17.72 3.25 0.47
CA GLY A 512 -17.85 2.57 -0.82
C GLY A 512 -16.89 1.40 -1.04
N ASP A 513 -16.26 0.88 0.02
CA ASP A 513 -15.36 -0.27 -0.07
C ASP A 513 -16.08 -1.63 -0.04
N VAL A 514 -17.40 -1.63 0.12
CA VAL A 514 -18.31 -2.75 -0.12
C VAL A 514 -18.56 -3.05 -1.60
N PHE A 515 -17.80 -2.46 -2.51
CA PHE A 515 -17.94 -2.61 -3.95
C PHE A 515 -17.95 -4.08 -4.37
N HIS A 516 -18.90 -4.48 -5.20
CA HIS A 516 -19.02 -5.86 -5.69
C HIS A 516 -18.01 -6.13 -6.82
N ARG A 517 -17.39 -7.31 -6.77
CA ARG A 517 -16.47 -7.77 -7.81
C ARG A 517 -17.21 -8.61 -8.82
N ASP A 518 -17.07 -8.30 -10.08
CA ASP A 518 -17.48 -9.12 -11.24
C ASP A 518 -16.47 -8.87 -12.36
N ALA A 519 -15.34 -9.57 -12.33
CA ALA A 519 -14.19 -9.26 -13.16
C ALA A 519 -13.53 -10.53 -13.73
N LYS A 520 -12.90 -10.35 -14.90
CA LYS A 520 -12.05 -11.39 -15.49
C LYS A 520 -10.65 -11.33 -14.87
N GLY A 521 -10.09 -12.51 -14.65
CA GLY A 521 -8.69 -12.71 -14.31
C GLY A 521 -7.91 -13.39 -15.44
N TYR A 522 -6.68 -13.75 -15.18
CA TYR A 522 -5.83 -14.47 -16.14
C TYR A 522 -6.50 -15.75 -16.62
N ALA A 523 -6.22 -16.10 -17.88
CA ALA A 523 -6.70 -17.33 -18.52
C ALA A 523 -8.23 -17.52 -18.46
N GLY A 524 -8.99 -16.44 -18.37
CA GLY A 524 -10.46 -16.48 -18.35
C GLY A 524 -11.08 -16.88 -17.02
N ILE A 525 -10.30 -16.87 -15.92
CA ILE A 525 -10.89 -16.99 -14.57
C ILE A 525 -11.90 -15.85 -14.40
N HIS A 526 -13.04 -16.16 -13.82
CA HIS A 526 -14.07 -15.20 -13.50
C HIS A 526 -14.16 -15.04 -11.98
N TYR A 527 -13.85 -13.87 -11.49
CA TYR A 527 -13.94 -13.52 -10.08
C TYR A 527 -15.25 -12.82 -9.78
N VAL A 528 -16.00 -13.37 -8.83
CA VAL A 528 -17.24 -12.78 -8.32
C VAL A 528 -17.15 -12.68 -6.80
N ASN A 529 -17.41 -11.49 -6.26
CA ASN A 529 -17.53 -11.25 -4.82
C ASN A 529 -18.67 -10.26 -4.57
N ASN A 530 -19.79 -10.78 -4.07
CA ASN A 530 -20.99 -10.02 -3.76
C ASN A 530 -21.25 -9.99 -2.24
N SER A 531 -20.21 -10.17 -1.43
CA SER A 531 -20.31 -10.19 0.03
C SER A 531 -20.49 -8.78 0.64
N GLY A 532 -20.10 -7.74 -0.06
CA GLY A 532 -20.19 -6.35 0.41
C GLY A 532 -21.63 -5.94 0.68
N ARG A 533 -21.90 -5.43 1.89
CA ARG A 533 -23.14 -4.80 2.34
C ARG A 533 -22.87 -4.00 3.59
N ASN A 534 -23.82 -3.14 4.03
CA ASN A 534 -23.72 -2.35 5.25
C ASN A 534 -22.38 -1.57 5.34
N ASP A 535 -22.08 -0.75 4.33
CA ASP A 535 -20.89 0.11 4.22
C ASP A 535 -20.71 0.96 5.50
N ILE A 536 -19.85 0.53 6.42
CA ILE A 536 -19.66 1.10 7.77
C ILE A 536 -18.77 2.32 7.65
N ILE A 537 -19.33 3.50 7.87
CA ILE A 537 -18.58 4.75 7.68
C ILE A 537 -18.15 5.42 8.98
N THR A 538 -18.87 5.21 10.08
CA THR A 538 -18.57 5.84 11.37
C THR A 538 -18.89 4.89 12.52
N ALA A 539 -17.99 4.85 13.49
CA ALA A 539 -18.27 4.23 14.79
C ALA A 539 -18.05 5.24 15.93
N LYS A 540 -18.71 5.03 17.08
CA LYS A 540 -18.50 5.80 18.30
C LYS A 540 -18.50 4.88 19.51
N VAL A 541 -17.87 5.35 20.59
CA VAL A 541 -17.88 4.70 21.90
C VAL A 541 -18.37 5.70 22.95
N ALA A 542 -19.26 5.25 23.81
CA ALA A 542 -19.73 6.01 24.97
C ALA A 542 -19.52 5.18 26.24
N VAL A 543 -19.00 5.81 27.27
CA VAL A 543 -18.69 5.15 28.55
C VAL A 543 -19.48 5.80 29.66
N ASP A 544 -20.21 5.01 30.44
CA ASP A 544 -20.79 5.48 31.70
C ASP A 544 -20.20 4.69 32.91
N LYS A 545 -20.80 4.86 34.08
CA LYS A 545 -20.31 4.19 35.31
C LYS A 545 -20.35 2.67 35.24
N LYS A 546 -21.24 2.09 34.43
CA LYS A 546 -21.53 0.65 34.41
C LYS A 546 -21.36 0.02 33.03
N GLN A 547 -21.49 0.81 31.96
CA GLN A 547 -21.60 0.34 30.61
C GLN A 547 -20.53 0.97 29.70
N VAL A 548 -20.11 0.20 28.70
CA VAL A 548 -19.54 0.71 27.46
C VAL A 548 -20.58 0.48 26.37
N ALA A 549 -20.95 1.52 25.67
CA ALA A 549 -21.86 1.45 24.53
C ALA A 549 -21.10 1.71 23.22
N PHE A 550 -21.48 1.00 22.19
CA PHE A 550 -20.90 1.08 20.85
C PHE A 550 -21.97 1.46 19.85
N TYR A 551 -21.62 2.34 18.94
CA TYR A 551 -22.44 2.82 17.85
C TYR A 551 -21.74 2.56 16.52
N ALA A 552 -22.51 2.20 15.51
CA ALA A 552 -22.05 2.14 14.12
C ALA A 552 -23.07 2.82 13.21
N GLU A 553 -22.56 3.50 12.18
CA GLU A 553 -23.34 4.12 11.13
C GLU A 553 -22.84 3.65 9.78
N THR A 554 -23.78 3.26 8.91
CA THR A 554 -23.51 2.82 7.54
C THR A 554 -23.88 3.92 6.54
N ALA A 555 -23.33 3.86 5.33
CA ALA A 555 -23.62 4.83 4.28
C ALA A 555 -25.10 4.81 3.85
N ASP A 556 -25.66 3.61 3.79
CA ASP A 556 -27.07 3.35 3.45
C ASP A 556 -27.79 2.64 4.60
N ALA A 557 -29.09 2.44 4.48
CA ALA A 557 -29.87 1.74 5.49
C ALA A 557 -29.35 0.30 5.71
N LEU A 558 -29.23 -0.09 6.99
CA LEU A 558 -28.81 -1.43 7.40
C LEU A 558 -29.73 -2.50 6.84
N THR A 559 -29.14 -3.60 6.40
CA THR A 559 -29.88 -4.80 6.07
C THR A 559 -30.53 -5.41 7.33
N PRO A 560 -31.62 -6.20 7.21
CA PRO A 560 -32.18 -6.90 8.37
C PRO A 560 -31.18 -7.84 9.04
N CYS A 561 -31.18 -7.91 10.37
CA CYS A 561 -30.31 -8.77 11.16
C CYS A 561 -30.74 -10.26 11.12
N THR A 562 -30.68 -10.89 9.97
CA THR A 562 -31.24 -12.24 9.74
C THR A 562 -30.21 -13.35 9.68
N ASP A 563 -28.91 -13.04 9.78
CA ASP A 563 -27.82 -14.01 9.72
C ASP A 563 -26.76 -13.79 10.81
N ASN A 564 -25.86 -14.76 10.96
CA ASN A 564 -24.85 -14.78 12.03
C ASN A 564 -23.56 -14.02 11.71
N ASN A 565 -23.49 -13.34 10.58
CA ASN A 565 -22.34 -12.53 10.16
C ASN A 565 -22.72 -11.05 10.00
N TRP A 566 -23.88 -10.65 10.54
CA TRP A 566 -24.39 -9.29 10.45
C TRP A 566 -23.77 -8.39 11.52
N MET A 567 -23.13 -7.29 11.10
CA MET A 567 -22.59 -6.22 11.94
C MET A 567 -21.90 -6.74 13.20
N LEU A 568 -20.89 -7.59 13.00
CA LEU A 568 -20.08 -8.17 14.09
C LEU A 568 -19.23 -7.08 14.75
N LEU A 569 -19.15 -7.09 16.07
CA LEU A 569 -18.23 -6.25 16.84
C LEU A 569 -17.22 -7.13 17.56
N LEU A 570 -15.96 -7.03 17.17
CA LEU A 570 -14.83 -7.71 17.79
C LEU A 570 -14.14 -6.75 18.79
N ILE A 571 -13.78 -7.24 19.96
CA ILE A 571 -13.16 -6.45 21.02
C ILE A 571 -11.96 -7.20 21.58
N ASP A 572 -10.81 -6.54 21.58
CA ASP A 572 -9.60 -6.89 22.32
C ASP A 572 -9.60 -6.03 23.60
N ALA A 573 -9.90 -6.65 24.73
CA ALA A 573 -10.13 -5.94 25.99
C ALA A 573 -8.86 -5.81 26.86
N ASP A 574 -7.85 -6.61 26.59
CA ASP A 574 -6.59 -6.62 27.33
C ASP A 574 -5.38 -6.06 26.55
N ASN A 575 -5.59 -5.75 25.27
CA ASN A 575 -4.58 -5.27 24.31
C ASN A 575 -3.40 -6.24 24.13
N ASP A 576 -3.66 -7.55 24.29
CA ASP A 576 -2.67 -8.59 24.10
C ASP A 576 -2.99 -9.42 22.82
N PRO A 577 -2.26 -9.22 21.71
CA PRO A 577 -2.53 -9.94 20.47
C PRO A 577 -2.27 -11.46 20.58
N SER A 578 -1.72 -11.95 21.69
CA SER A 578 -1.48 -13.37 21.93
C SER A 578 -2.65 -14.10 22.61
N THR A 579 -3.65 -13.36 23.09
CA THR A 579 -4.86 -13.90 23.70
C THR A 579 -6.03 -13.93 22.71
N GLY A 580 -7.14 -14.54 23.09
CA GLY A 580 -8.35 -14.52 22.30
C GLY A 580 -8.23 -15.19 20.91
N TRP A 581 -9.10 -14.79 19.98
CA TRP A 581 -9.05 -15.16 18.58
C TRP A 581 -8.30 -14.06 17.82
N TYR A 582 -7.03 -14.29 17.46
CA TYR A 582 -6.17 -13.29 16.82
C TYR A 582 -6.12 -11.94 17.56
N GLY A 583 -6.10 -11.98 18.91
CA GLY A 583 -6.13 -10.81 19.78
C GLY A 583 -7.54 -10.41 20.26
N TYR A 584 -8.61 -10.90 19.66
CA TYR A 584 -9.96 -10.53 20.09
C TYR A 584 -10.49 -11.49 21.17
N ASP A 585 -10.83 -10.93 22.34
CA ASP A 585 -11.41 -11.66 23.49
C ASP A 585 -12.89 -11.87 23.38
N TYR A 586 -13.59 -10.87 22.80
CA TYR A 586 -15.05 -10.84 22.76
C TYR A 586 -15.58 -10.57 21.36
N LEU A 587 -16.75 -11.15 21.10
CA LEU A 587 -17.48 -11.03 19.85
C LEU A 587 -18.97 -10.77 20.13
N ILE A 588 -19.54 -9.77 19.51
CA ILE A 588 -20.94 -9.39 19.63
C ILE A 588 -21.61 -9.58 18.27
N ASN A 589 -22.90 -9.82 18.24
CA ASN A 589 -23.74 -10.09 17.05
C ASN A 589 -23.46 -11.41 16.32
N LYS A 590 -22.53 -12.24 16.78
CA LYS A 590 -22.40 -13.61 16.26
C LYS A 590 -23.67 -14.44 16.46
N ARG A 591 -24.43 -14.13 17.51
CA ARG A 591 -25.73 -14.73 17.79
C ARG A 591 -26.72 -13.67 18.22
N ILE A 592 -27.57 -13.29 17.29
CA ILE A 592 -28.66 -12.32 17.52
C ILE A 592 -29.92 -13.11 17.89
N LYS A 593 -30.55 -12.78 19.01
CA LYS A 593 -31.78 -13.42 19.47
C LYS A 593 -33.04 -12.84 18.85
N ASN A 594 -33.03 -11.53 18.66
CA ASN A 594 -34.10 -10.76 18.02
C ASN A 594 -33.58 -9.34 17.72
N ASP A 595 -34.41 -8.47 17.18
CA ASP A 595 -34.10 -7.06 16.85
C ASP A 595 -33.76 -6.17 18.04
N GLN A 596 -33.84 -6.68 19.26
CA GLN A 596 -33.61 -5.94 20.50
C GLN A 596 -32.54 -6.57 21.40
N THR A 597 -32.12 -7.78 21.09
CA THR A 597 -31.24 -8.57 21.97
C THR A 597 -30.23 -9.36 21.15
N THR A 598 -28.98 -9.12 21.45
CA THR A 598 -27.84 -9.90 20.93
C THR A 598 -27.09 -10.61 22.06
N THR A 599 -26.01 -11.30 21.75
CA THR A 599 -25.18 -12.04 22.70
C THR A 599 -23.76 -11.48 22.74
N LEU A 600 -23.20 -11.37 23.95
CA LEU A 600 -21.78 -11.28 24.17
C LEU A 600 -21.19 -12.70 24.16
N MET A 601 -20.22 -12.94 23.32
CA MET A 601 -19.45 -14.18 23.32
C MET A 601 -18.01 -13.90 23.73
N ARG A 602 -17.37 -14.85 24.40
CA ARG A 602 -15.96 -14.82 24.75
C ARG A 602 -15.23 -15.96 24.06
N TYR A 603 -14.03 -15.72 23.57
CA TYR A 603 -13.21 -16.78 23.00
C TYR A 603 -12.66 -17.69 24.10
N ASP A 604 -12.84 -18.99 23.92
CA ASP A 604 -12.33 -20.03 24.79
C ASP A 604 -11.14 -20.72 24.09
N SER A 605 -9.92 -20.30 24.42
CA SER A 605 -8.71 -20.83 23.80
C SER A 605 -8.53 -22.34 24.01
N ALA A 606 -9.11 -22.91 25.08
CA ALA A 606 -9.04 -24.36 25.33
C ALA A 606 -9.95 -25.15 24.39
N LYS A 607 -11.05 -24.54 23.93
CA LYS A 607 -11.96 -25.13 22.94
C LYS A 607 -11.66 -24.72 21.51
N GLY A 608 -10.95 -23.59 21.32
CA GLY A 608 -10.75 -22.98 20.00
C GLY A 608 -12.04 -22.40 19.42
N ASP A 609 -13.00 -21.96 20.25
CA ASP A 609 -14.31 -21.51 19.80
C ASP A 609 -14.91 -20.46 20.74
N TRP A 610 -15.96 -19.77 20.27
CA TRP A 610 -16.67 -18.74 20.99
C TRP A 610 -17.76 -19.31 21.92
N THR A 611 -17.83 -18.84 23.15
CA THR A 611 -18.83 -19.26 24.16
C THR A 611 -19.67 -18.09 24.61
N GLU A 612 -20.99 -18.31 24.80
CA GLU A 612 -21.92 -17.27 25.25
C GLU A 612 -21.61 -16.86 26.71
N VAL A 613 -21.61 -15.54 26.96
CA VAL A 613 -21.41 -14.94 28.28
C VAL A 613 -22.68 -14.31 28.80
N ALA A 614 -23.35 -13.49 28.01
CA ALA A 614 -24.54 -12.73 28.43
C ALA A 614 -25.37 -12.26 27.23
N ASP A 615 -26.65 -11.99 27.51
CA ASP A 615 -27.50 -11.25 26.59
C ASP A 615 -27.27 -9.74 26.72
N LEU A 616 -27.25 -9.05 25.61
CA LEU A 616 -27.02 -7.60 25.53
C LEU A 616 -28.18 -6.89 24.84
N PRO A 617 -28.55 -5.68 25.30
CA PRO A 617 -29.48 -4.83 24.58
C PRO A 617 -28.83 -4.30 23.29
N MET A 618 -29.54 -4.39 22.18
CA MET A 618 -29.18 -3.87 20.88
C MET A 618 -30.39 -3.19 20.23
N ARG A 619 -30.17 -2.13 19.46
CA ARG A 619 -31.19 -1.52 18.60
C ARG A 619 -30.55 -1.06 17.30
N TYR A 620 -31.31 -1.13 16.22
CA TYR A 620 -30.94 -0.50 14.96
C TYR A 620 -32.16 0.11 14.28
N ALA A 621 -31.95 1.21 13.57
CA ALA A 621 -32.96 1.85 12.75
C ALA A 621 -32.30 2.70 11.65
N GLY A 622 -32.86 2.64 10.45
CA GLY A 622 -32.26 3.33 9.31
C GLY A 622 -30.85 2.78 9.02
N ASN A 623 -29.86 3.65 9.11
CA ASN A 623 -28.46 3.33 8.91
C ASN A 623 -27.64 3.31 10.22
N GLN A 624 -28.28 3.22 11.37
CA GLN A 624 -27.64 3.33 12.68
C GLN A 624 -27.90 2.09 13.55
N LEU A 625 -26.86 1.69 14.28
CA LEU A 625 -26.86 0.55 15.21
C LEU A 625 -26.25 0.98 16.53
N GLU A 626 -26.83 0.52 17.64
CA GLU A 626 -26.28 0.69 18.99
C GLU A 626 -26.39 -0.58 19.82
N VAL A 627 -25.36 -0.82 20.63
CA VAL A 627 -25.29 -1.95 21.57
C VAL A 627 -24.55 -1.52 22.83
N SER A 628 -24.88 -2.05 24.00
CA SER A 628 -24.12 -1.79 25.23
C SER A 628 -23.74 -3.06 25.96
N VAL A 629 -22.57 -2.99 26.62
CA VAL A 629 -21.97 -4.09 27.39
C VAL A 629 -21.67 -3.59 28.80
N PRO A 630 -22.04 -4.33 29.86
CA PRO A 630 -21.54 -4.05 31.21
C PRO A 630 -20.01 -4.07 31.25
N ARG A 631 -19.38 -3.00 31.78
CA ARG A 631 -17.92 -2.88 31.88
C ARG A 631 -17.27 -4.05 32.60
N GLU A 632 -17.95 -4.58 33.62
CA GLU A 632 -17.48 -5.73 34.42
C GLU A 632 -17.33 -7.00 33.57
N LEU A 633 -18.16 -7.21 32.54
CA LEU A 633 -18.08 -8.36 31.67
C LEU A 633 -16.87 -8.31 30.71
N LEU A 634 -16.40 -7.09 30.39
CA LEU A 634 -15.20 -6.86 29.59
C LEU A 634 -13.93 -6.69 30.44
N GLY A 635 -14.05 -6.75 31.80
CA GLY A 635 -12.92 -6.49 32.69
C GLY A 635 -12.45 -5.03 32.73
N LEU A 636 -13.24 -4.09 32.19
CA LEU A 636 -12.90 -2.66 32.07
C LEU A 636 -13.27 -1.91 33.37
N GLY A 637 -12.51 -2.15 34.43
CA GLY A 637 -12.66 -1.50 35.74
C GLY A 637 -11.92 -0.17 35.85
N GLY A 638 -12.11 0.53 37.01
CA GLY A 638 -11.34 1.73 37.34
C GLY A 638 -11.75 3.01 36.61
N ASP A 639 -10.92 4.04 36.75
CA ASP A 639 -11.11 5.38 36.20
C ASP A 639 -10.27 5.64 34.92
N HIS A 640 -9.56 4.63 34.44
CA HIS A 640 -8.83 4.62 33.18
C HIS A 640 -8.78 3.21 32.63
N PHE A 641 -8.98 3.04 31.31
CA PHE A 641 -8.78 1.79 30.59
C PHE A 641 -8.56 2.04 29.09
N VAL A 642 -8.01 1.02 28.44
CA VAL A 642 -7.75 0.99 27.00
C VAL A 642 -8.26 -0.35 26.47
N PHE A 643 -8.89 -0.33 25.30
CA PHE A 643 -9.24 -1.54 24.55
C PHE A 643 -9.23 -1.24 23.05
N ASP A 644 -9.07 -2.29 22.24
CA ASP A 644 -9.14 -2.19 20.79
C ASP A 644 -10.44 -2.82 20.29
N PHE A 645 -10.97 -2.32 19.17
CA PHE A 645 -12.18 -2.87 18.60
C PHE A 645 -12.24 -2.72 17.08
N LYS A 646 -13.06 -3.58 16.46
CA LYS A 646 -13.33 -3.60 15.04
C LYS A 646 -14.78 -3.97 14.77
N TRP A 647 -15.40 -3.27 13.85
CA TRP A 647 -16.65 -3.71 13.26
C TRP A 647 -16.37 -4.55 11.99
N SER A 648 -17.21 -5.53 11.72
CA SER A 648 -17.18 -6.31 10.47
C SER A 648 -18.57 -6.77 10.09
N ASP A 649 -18.93 -6.60 8.83
CA ASP A 649 -20.18 -7.13 8.28
C ASP A 649 -19.90 -8.15 7.20
N ASN A 650 -20.60 -9.27 7.28
CA ASN A 650 -20.62 -10.34 6.29
C ASN A 650 -19.25 -10.94 5.89
N PRO A 651 -18.30 -11.18 6.84
CA PRO A 651 -17.14 -12.01 6.54
C PRO A 651 -17.62 -13.43 6.13
N THR A 652 -16.97 -14.02 5.14
CA THR A 652 -17.40 -15.36 4.64
C THR A 652 -16.86 -16.51 5.46
N ASP A 653 -15.76 -16.32 6.17
CA ASP A 653 -15.14 -17.31 7.06
C ASP A 653 -14.54 -16.63 8.30
N LEU A 654 -15.11 -16.92 9.46
CA LEU A 654 -14.60 -16.44 10.75
C LEU A 654 -13.46 -17.31 11.31
N ASN A 655 -13.05 -18.39 10.65
CA ASN A 655 -11.85 -19.13 11.04
C ASN A 655 -10.59 -18.55 10.40
N ASP A 656 -10.73 -17.73 9.37
CA ASP A 656 -9.62 -17.06 8.68
C ASP A 656 -9.73 -15.53 8.80
N PRO A 657 -8.80 -14.86 9.50
CA PRO A 657 -8.82 -13.39 9.63
C PRO A 657 -8.67 -12.67 8.28
N ILE A 658 -8.11 -13.30 7.26
CA ILE A 658 -8.03 -12.74 5.90
C ILE A 658 -9.42 -12.56 5.28
N SER A 659 -10.40 -13.38 5.69
CA SER A 659 -11.79 -13.20 5.26
C SER A 659 -12.36 -11.83 5.65
N LEU A 660 -11.93 -11.26 6.78
CA LEU A 660 -12.28 -9.90 7.19
C LEU A 660 -11.72 -8.83 6.23
N CYS A 661 -10.61 -9.13 5.53
CA CYS A 661 -9.97 -8.18 4.61
C CYS A 661 -10.55 -8.19 3.20
N LEU A 662 -11.13 -9.34 2.79
CA LEU A 662 -11.55 -9.59 1.40
C LEU A 662 -13.06 -9.60 1.21
N ASN A 663 -13.84 -9.88 2.27
CA ASN A 663 -15.26 -10.14 2.17
C ASN A 663 -16.05 -9.23 3.11
N GLY A 664 -17.26 -8.87 2.66
CA GLY A 664 -18.12 -7.99 3.43
C GLY A 664 -17.54 -6.58 3.55
N ASP A 665 -17.59 -6.09 4.78
CA ASP A 665 -17.01 -4.81 5.18
C ASP A 665 -16.28 -4.91 6.53
N THR A 666 -15.24 -4.09 6.75
CA THR A 666 -14.55 -3.96 8.04
C THR A 666 -14.16 -2.53 8.34
N ALA A 667 -14.46 -2.06 9.51
CA ALA A 667 -14.11 -0.75 10.04
C ALA A 667 -13.28 -0.89 11.35
N PRO A 668 -11.98 -0.55 11.33
CA PRO A 668 -11.19 -0.08 10.20
C PRO A 668 -10.73 -1.21 9.28
N ASN A 669 -10.20 -0.81 8.11
CA ASN A 669 -9.74 -1.71 7.08
C ASN A 669 -8.68 -2.73 7.56
N ARG A 670 -8.65 -3.91 6.95
CA ARG A 670 -7.61 -4.94 7.08
C ARG A 670 -7.37 -5.40 8.54
N ARG A 671 -6.09 -5.55 8.96
CA ARG A 671 -5.70 -5.92 10.33
C ARG A 671 -5.81 -4.77 11.33
N PHE A 672 -6.10 -3.55 10.88
CA PHE A 672 -6.17 -2.41 11.76
C PHE A 672 -7.36 -2.51 12.72
N ASN A 673 -7.20 -1.92 13.90
CA ASN A 673 -8.24 -1.75 14.91
C ASN A 673 -8.32 -0.30 15.32
N TYR A 674 -9.50 0.14 15.73
CA TYR A 674 -9.66 1.35 16.49
C TYR A 674 -9.22 1.13 17.93
N ARG A 675 -8.54 2.09 18.51
CA ARG A 675 -8.19 2.08 19.94
C ARG A 675 -9.02 3.09 20.70
N CYS A 676 -9.74 2.63 21.71
CA CYS A 676 -10.43 3.47 22.67
C CYS A 676 -9.56 3.64 23.91
N ILE A 677 -9.17 4.87 24.21
CA ILE A 677 -8.53 5.27 25.44
C ILE A 677 -9.55 6.09 26.22
N TRP A 678 -9.89 5.68 27.42
CA TRP A 678 -10.88 6.39 28.23
C TRP A 678 -10.31 6.70 29.61
N SER A 679 -10.55 7.93 30.08
CA SER A 679 -10.28 8.42 31.43
C SER A 679 -11.50 9.17 31.99
N ARG A 680 -11.68 9.05 33.30
CA ARG A 680 -12.78 9.69 34.02
C ARG A 680 -12.61 11.22 34.10
#